data_e6232cdd07c284ebebfc5325530048d5
#
_entry.id   e6232cdd07c284ebebfc5325530048d5
#
_cell.length_a   1.000
_cell.length_b   1.000
_cell.length_c   1.000
_cell.angle_alpha   90.00
_cell.angle_beta   90.00
_cell.angle_gamma   90.00
#
_symmetry.space_group_name_H-M   'P 1'
#
loop_
_entity.id
_entity.type
_entity.pdbx_description
1 polymer ?
#
loop_
_entity_poly.entity_id
_entity_poly.type
_entity_poly.pdbx_seq_one_letter_code
_entity_poly.pdbx_strand_id
1 'polypeptide(L)'
;MKETRDSIADVWGERTPYFGVWPKRLDERVVEEPDHWVQSACVLCSTGCGMDIGVKDGRIVGVRGRTVDSVNYGRLGPKGLHGWVANNSEDRLIKPLIRRNGQLQPASWDEAMELIVQRSKEICHKHTSGAIGFYTSGQLFIEEYYTLGVLGKAGLGTPHMDGNTRLCTATAAAALKLSFGTDGQPGSYSDLDTTDTILHIGHNIAEQQTVLWMRILDRRRGPKPPKLVVIDPRATFTAKEADVHLAPRVGTNVPLMNGLLNLIIQAGQIDYAYIEAHTVGFDKLKQVVSQWSPQRVEMVTKVPAEKLRAAAEILGSTPTLVSTVLQGVYQSVQATAAACQVNNLHLIRGLIGHPGSGIFQMNGQPTSQNTRECGADGDLPGFRNWDNPEHIAELAWLWNVEPNIIPHWSPPTHAMQIWRYAEQGSIKMLWISATNPAVSLPNVERIRRILDKEDLFVVVQDAFMTETAERADVVLPAAIWGEKTGTYTNIVRTVHISHKAIEPPGEARSDFDIFLDYAHRMDFRDKDGAPLIKWSTPEEAFEAWKECTRGRPCDYTGMSYAKLTGGSGIQWPCNEQFPDGTPHLYTDGIFNTSYDRCETYGHDLDTGGATTPLEYKANDPQGKAFLRVADYLPPHEEPDEEYPLWLTTGRLVYHFHTRTKTGRAKELNDAAPDAFVQISKEDAAQCNIAEGDMVEVESRRGRVVVAARIGDIEPGLLFIPFHYGYWDNPHRSRAANELTINDWDPISKQPYFKYAAVRIRPLGF
;
A
#
# COMPACT_ATOMS: atom_id res chain seq x y z
N MET A 1 -21.79 -24.96 -9.92
CA MET A 1 -21.09 -23.67 -9.94
C MET A 1 -21.78 -22.75 -10.92
N LYS A 2 -22.12 -21.56 -10.48
CA LYS A 2 -22.65 -20.50 -11.34
C LYS A 2 -21.55 -19.42 -11.43
N GLU A 3 -21.04 -19.21 -12.62
CA GLU A 3 -19.96 -18.28 -12.91
C GLU A 3 -20.28 -17.55 -14.21
N THR A 4 -20.14 -16.22 -14.22
CA THR A 4 -20.45 -15.40 -15.40
C THR A 4 -19.37 -15.50 -16.48
N ARG A 5 -18.16 -15.90 -16.08
CA ARG A 5 -17.01 -16.15 -16.97
C ARG A 5 -15.97 -16.99 -16.25
N ASP A 6 -15.10 -17.66 -17.00
CA ASP A 6 -13.87 -18.26 -16.44
C ASP A 6 -12.86 -17.13 -16.17
N SER A 7 -12.84 -16.62 -14.93
CA SER A 7 -11.98 -15.51 -14.52
C SER A 7 -10.49 -15.88 -14.38
N ILE A 8 -10.14 -17.15 -14.52
CA ILE A 8 -8.75 -17.61 -14.55
C ILE A 8 -8.19 -17.54 -15.97
N ALA A 9 -8.92 -18.09 -16.94
CA ALA A 9 -8.52 -18.07 -18.36
C ALA A 9 -8.75 -16.69 -18.98
N ASP A 10 -9.86 -16.01 -18.63
CA ASP A 10 -10.23 -14.68 -19.09
C ASP A 10 -10.27 -13.70 -17.92
N VAL A 11 -9.09 -13.23 -17.50
CA VAL A 11 -8.88 -12.37 -16.31
C VAL A 11 -9.73 -11.10 -16.35
N TRP A 12 -9.86 -10.48 -17.52
CA TRP A 12 -10.50 -9.17 -17.64
C TRP A 12 -11.94 -9.26 -18.17
N GLY A 13 -12.36 -10.39 -18.71
CA GLY A 13 -13.69 -10.62 -19.27
C GLY A 13 -13.94 -9.89 -20.59
N GLU A 14 -15.19 -10.00 -21.07
CA GLU A 14 -15.63 -9.36 -22.30
C GLU A 14 -15.51 -7.83 -22.22
N ARG A 15 -15.16 -7.19 -23.36
CA ARG A 15 -15.07 -5.73 -23.47
C ARG A 15 -16.46 -5.10 -23.60
N THR A 16 -16.63 -3.99 -22.88
CA THR A 16 -17.85 -3.17 -22.93
C THR A 16 -17.46 -1.73 -23.30
N PRO A 17 -17.26 -1.45 -24.60
CA PRO A 17 -16.81 -0.13 -25.08
C PRO A 17 -17.72 1.00 -24.63
N TYR A 18 -17.14 2.11 -24.12
CA TYR A 18 -17.93 3.23 -23.61
C TYR A 18 -17.17 4.57 -23.63
N PHE A 19 -17.94 5.64 -23.34
CA PHE A 19 -17.46 6.97 -22.99
C PHE A 19 -18.47 7.61 -22.00
N GLY A 20 -17.96 8.27 -20.97
CA GLY A 20 -18.76 8.96 -19.96
C GLY A 20 -19.10 8.08 -18.76
N VAL A 21 -20.02 7.13 -18.88
CA VAL A 21 -20.40 6.24 -17.77
C VAL A 21 -20.10 4.78 -18.12
N TRP A 22 -19.37 4.12 -17.26
CA TRP A 22 -19.01 2.71 -17.46
C TRP A 22 -20.25 1.81 -17.31
N PRO A 23 -20.64 1.01 -18.34
CA PRO A 23 -21.81 0.16 -18.27
C PRO A 23 -21.70 -0.90 -17.18
N LYS A 24 -22.81 -1.20 -16.51
CA LYS A 24 -22.89 -2.23 -15.47
C LYS A 24 -22.66 -3.62 -16.08
N ARG A 25 -21.96 -4.47 -15.33
CA ARG A 25 -21.79 -5.90 -15.61
C ARG A 25 -21.75 -6.65 -14.29
N LEU A 26 -22.50 -7.72 -14.15
CA LEU A 26 -22.47 -8.52 -12.94
C LEU A 26 -21.45 -9.66 -13.10
N ASP A 27 -20.34 -9.60 -12.39
CA ASP A 27 -19.43 -10.72 -12.20
C ASP A 27 -19.82 -11.44 -10.90
N GLU A 28 -20.03 -12.73 -10.98
CA GLU A 28 -20.50 -13.57 -9.89
C GLU A 28 -19.79 -14.93 -9.92
N ARG A 29 -19.44 -15.46 -8.75
CA ARG A 29 -19.00 -16.83 -8.57
C ARG A 29 -19.65 -17.43 -7.35
N VAL A 30 -20.46 -18.46 -7.56
CA VAL A 30 -21.25 -19.14 -6.54
C VAL A 30 -21.11 -20.64 -6.70
N VAL A 31 -20.82 -21.37 -5.63
CA VAL A 31 -20.71 -22.85 -5.63
C VAL A 31 -22.02 -23.51 -5.20
N GLU A 32 -22.83 -22.81 -4.40
CA GLU A 32 -24.18 -23.22 -3.97
C GLU A 32 -25.08 -21.98 -3.96
N GLU A 33 -26.41 -22.15 -4.17
CA GLU A 33 -27.34 -21.02 -4.08
C GLU A 33 -27.37 -20.47 -2.66
N PRO A 34 -27.06 -19.16 -2.44
CA PRO A 34 -27.04 -18.56 -1.12
C PRO A 34 -28.46 -18.40 -0.53
N ASP A 35 -28.58 -18.54 0.78
CA ASP A 35 -29.80 -18.21 1.51
C ASP A 35 -30.03 -16.69 1.52
N HIS A 36 -28.94 -15.92 1.64
CA HIS A 36 -28.96 -14.47 1.63
C HIS A 36 -27.62 -13.87 1.21
N TRP A 37 -27.63 -12.58 0.90
CA TRP A 37 -26.48 -11.79 0.50
C TRP A 37 -26.17 -10.71 1.51
N VAL A 38 -24.88 -10.54 1.85
CA VAL A 38 -24.39 -9.56 2.81
C VAL A 38 -23.49 -8.55 2.11
N GLN A 39 -23.78 -7.25 2.28
CA GLN A 39 -22.97 -6.17 1.70
C GLN A 39 -21.55 -6.15 2.28
N SER A 40 -20.60 -6.02 1.38
CA SER A 40 -19.20 -5.89 1.69
C SER A 40 -18.45 -5.13 0.58
N ALA A 41 -17.14 -5.11 0.68
CA ALA A 41 -16.24 -4.70 -0.39
C ALA A 41 -14.97 -5.55 -0.39
N CYS A 42 -14.32 -5.67 -1.54
CA CYS A 42 -13.16 -6.53 -1.74
C CYS A 42 -11.92 -5.99 -1.02
N VAL A 43 -11.26 -6.84 -0.25
CA VAL A 43 -10.03 -6.52 0.51
C VAL A 43 -8.77 -7.15 -0.10
N LEU A 44 -8.71 -7.35 -1.42
CA LEU A 44 -7.57 -8.00 -2.10
C LEU A 44 -6.79 -7.06 -3.03
N CYS A 45 -7.06 -5.78 -2.99
CA CYS A 45 -6.23 -4.66 -3.48
C CYS A 45 -6.88 -3.32 -3.12
N SER A 46 -6.18 -2.23 -3.38
CA SER A 46 -6.63 -0.87 -3.03
C SER A 46 -7.76 -0.31 -3.90
N THR A 47 -8.26 -1.04 -4.88
CA THR A 47 -9.37 -0.56 -5.73
C THR A 47 -10.64 -0.35 -4.92
N GLY A 48 -10.95 -1.24 -3.96
CA GLY A 48 -12.13 -1.12 -3.12
C GLY A 48 -13.43 -1.44 -3.88
N CYS A 49 -13.45 -2.54 -4.64
CA CYS A 49 -14.63 -2.98 -5.39
C CYS A 49 -15.78 -3.36 -4.45
N GLY A 50 -16.94 -2.74 -4.60
CA GLY A 50 -18.15 -3.16 -3.89
C GLY A 50 -18.55 -4.58 -4.28
N MET A 51 -18.89 -5.41 -3.29
CA MET A 51 -19.33 -6.78 -3.49
C MET A 51 -20.33 -7.23 -2.43
N ASP A 52 -21.10 -8.25 -2.75
CA ASP A 52 -21.94 -8.97 -1.79
C ASP A 52 -21.37 -10.37 -1.56
N ILE A 53 -21.43 -10.82 -0.31
CA ILE A 53 -21.05 -12.16 0.14
C ILE A 53 -22.29 -13.05 0.19
N GLY A 54 -22.29 -14.15 -0.52
CA GLY A 54 -23.36 -15.16 -0.49
C GLY A 54 -23.13 -16.13 0.68
N VAL A 55 -24.12 -16.26 1.54
CA VAL A 55 -24.07 -17.10 2.74
C VAL A 55 -25.12 -18.20 2.63
N LYS A 56 -24.74 -19.43 3.03
CA LYS A 56 -25.63 -20.57 3.19
C LYS A 56 -25.16 -21.42 4.38
N ASP A 57 -26.08 -21.77 5.26
CA ASP A 57 -25.81 -22.60 6.43
C ASP A 57 -24.61 -22.09 7.26
N GLY A 58 -24.48 -20.75 7.41
CA GLY A 58 -23.38 -20.10 8.14
C GLY A 58 -22.01 -20.16 7.47
N ARG A 59 -21.93 -20.55 6.18
CA ARG A 59 -20.69 -20.58 5.38
C ARG A 59 -20.77 -19.62 4.19
N ILE A 60 -19.62 -19.08 3.79
CA ILE A 60 -19.55 -18.36 2.52
C ILE A 60 -19.59 -19.36 1.37
N VAL A 61 -20.54 -19.19 0.46
CA VAL A 61 -20.74 -20.04 -0.72
C VAL A 61 -20.51 -19.32 -2.04
N GLY A 62 -20.21 -18.04 -1.98
CA GLY A 62 -19.91 -17.25 -3.18
C GLY A 62 -19.85 -15.76 -2.93
N VAL A 63 -19.58 -15.04 -4.01
CA VAL A 63 -19.53 -13.58 -4.05
C VAL A 63 -20.08 -13.07 -5.38
N ARG A 64 -20.57 -11.83 -5.38
CA ARG A 64 -20.92 -11.09 -6.58
C ARG A 64 -20.53 -9.62 -6.46
N GLY A 65 -20.26 -8.96 -7.59
CA GLY A 65 -20.01 -7.53 -7.63
C GLY A 65 -21.29 -6.71 -7.42
N ARG A 66 -21.18 -5.56 -6.75
CA ARG A 66 -22.30 -4.63 -6.56
C ARG A 66 -22.42 -3.71 -7.77
N THR A 67 -23.51 -3.82 -8.53
CA THR A 67 -23.73 -3.01 -9.73
C THR A 67 -24.07 -1.55 -9.43
N VAL A 68 -24.44 -1.25 -8.19
CA VAL A 68 -24.69 0.12 -7.70
C VAL A 68 -23.42 0.85 -7.27
N ASP A 69 -22.33 0.12 -7.09
CA ASP A 69 -21.05 0.69 -6.67
C ASP A 69 -20.31 1.33 -7.85
N SER A 70 -19.98 2.62 -7.72
CA SER A 70 -19.33 3.42 -8.76
C SER A 70 -17.85 3.08 -8.99
N VAL A 71 -17.22 2.32 -8.08
CA VAL A 71 -15.85 1.87 -8.23
C VAL A 71 -15.75 0.80 -9.32
N ASN A 72 -16.63 -0.20 -9.28
CA ASN A 72 -16.53 -1.39 -10.13
C ASN A 72 -17.75 -1.69 -11.00
N TYR A 73 -18.90 -1.05 -10.79
CA TYR A 73 -20.14 -1.29 -11.54
C TYR A 73 -20.44 -2.79 -11.71
N GLY A 74 -20.24 -3.55 -10.63
CA GLY A 74 -20.51 -4.99 -10.55
C GLY A 74 -19.39 -5.91 -11.04
N ARG A 75 -18.25 -5.40 -11.49
CA ARG A 75 -17.11 -6.21 -11.93
C ARG A 75 -16.22 -6.62 -10.76
N LEU A 76 -15.65 -7.83 -10.87
CA LEU A 76 -14.66 -8.35 -9.92
C LEU A 76 -13.50 -8.99 -10.69
N GLY A 77 -12.29 -8.82 -10.15
CA GLY A 77 -11.10 -9.52 -10.65
C GLY A 77 -11.00 -10.95 -10.12
N PRO A 78 -10.08 -11.79 -10.64
CA PRO A 78 -9.94 -13.18 -10.24
C PRO A 78 -9.74 -13.35 -8.73
N LYS A 79 -8.94 -12.53 -8.09
CA LYS A 79 -8.75 -12.56 -6.63
C LYS A 79 -10.06 -12.28 -5.87
N GLY A 80 -10.84 -11.30 -6.31
CA GLY A 80 -12.13 -10.99 -5.69
C GLY A 80 -13.14 -12.12 -5.82
N LEU A 81 -13.18 -12.78 -6.98
CA LEU A 81 -14.10 -13.90 -7.25
C LEU A 81 -13.73 -15.18 -6.51
N HIS A 82 -12.46 -15.42 -6.20
CA HIS A 82 -12.01 -16.69 -5.61
C HIS A 82 -11.47 -16.57 -4.18
N GLY A 83 -11.07 -15.37 -3.73
CA GLY A 83 -10.36 -15.20 -2.45
C GLY A 83 -11.16 -15.55 -1.19
N TRP A 84 -12.49 -15.59 -1.27
CA TRP A 84 -13.40 -15.99 -0.19
C TRP A 84 -13.23 -17.47 0.24
N VAL A 85 -12.70 -18.33 -0.63
CA VAL A 85 -12.45 -19.74 -0.33
C VAL A 85 -11.54 -19.89 0.90
N ALA A 86 -10.65 -18.95 1.14
CA ALA A 86 -9.77 -18.97 2.31
C ALA A 86 -10.53 -18.88 3.66
N ASN A 87 -11.74 -18.32 3.70
CA ASN A 87 -12.56 -18.32 4.91
C ASN A 87 -12.96 -19.73 5.36
N ASN A 88 -13.18 -20.61 4.39
CA ASN A 88 -13.59 -22.00 4.61
C ASN A 88 -12.40 -22.98 4.69
N SER A 89 -11.17 -22.49 4.79
CA SER A 89 -9.97 -23.33 4.85
C SER A 89 -9.89 -24.07 6.19
N GLU A 90 -9.56 -25.36 6.15
CA GLU A 90 -9.49 -26.23 7.34
C GLU A 90 -8.29 -25.90 8.25
N ASP A 91 -7.25 -25.23 7.72
CA ASP A 91 -6.05 -24.86 8.45
C ASP A 91 -6.14 -23.48 9.11
N ARG A 92 -7.34 -22.94 9.30
CA ARG A 92 -7.58 -21.73 10.07
C ARG A 92 -7.14 -21.90 11.52
N LEU A 93 -6.50 -20.87 12.08
CA LEU A 93 -6.27 -20.80 13.51
C LEU A 93 -7.61 -20.60 14.23
N ILE A 94 -7.88 -21.46 15.21
CA ILE A 94 -9.17 -21.51 15.93
C ILE A 94 -9.06 -21.33 17.44
N LYS A 95 -7.83 -21.36 17.99
CA LYS A 95 -7.52 -21.15 19.41
C LYS A 95 -6.22 -20.39 19.58
N PRO A 96 -6.06 -19.60 20.66
CA PRO A 96 -4.78 -19.05 21.02
C PRO A 96 -3.72 -20.15 21.23
N LEU A 97 -2.47 -19.84 20.90
CA LEU A 97 -1.33 -20.71 21.12
C LEU A 97 -0.28 -19.97 21.95
N ILE A 98 0.35 -20.68 22.88
CA ILE A 98 1.47 -20.16 23.69
C ILE A 98 2.66 -21.10 23.52
N ARG A 99 3.86 -20.54 23.37
CA ARG A 99 5.10 -21.30 23.29
C ARG A 99 5.51 -21.80 24.67
N ARG A 100 5.47 -23.12 24.86
CA ARG A 100 5.89 -23.82 26.08
C ARG A 100 6.92 -24.89 25.69
N ASN A 101 8.09 -24.87 26.32
CA ASN A 101 9.18 -25.81 26.03
C ASN A 101 9.55 -25.85 24.53
N GLY A 102 9.59 -24.68 23.87
CA GLY A 102 9.94 -24.54 22.46
C GLY A 102 8.81 -24.87 21.45
N GLN A 103 7.63 -25.33 21.92
CA GLN A 103 6.52 -25.70 21.06
C GLN A 103 5.28 -24.82 21.31
N LEU A 104 4.61 -24.43 20.23
CA LEU A 104 3.30 -23.76 20.33
C LEU A 104 2.22 -24.77 20.74
N GLN A 105 1.54 -24.48 21.84
CA GLN A 105 0.49 -25.33 22.42
C GLN A 105 -0.81 -24.54 22.59
N PRO A 106 -1.98 -25.16 22.37
CA PRO A 106 -3.26 -24.51 22.61
C PRO A 106 -3.40 -23.96 24.02
N ALA A 107 -3.98 -22.78 24.14
CA ALA A 107 -4.27 -22.09 25.39
C ALA A 107 -5.67 -21.46 25.33
N SER A 108 -6.21 -21.06 26.49
CA SER A 108 -7.39 -20.22 26.51
C SER A 108 -7.05 -18.76 26.18
N TRP A 109 -8.07 -17.96 25.83
CA TRP A 109 -7.90 -16.51 25.65
C TRP A 109 -7.41 -15.83 26.92
N ASP A 110 -7.91 -16.24 28.09
CA ASP A 110 -7.48 -15.67 29.37
C ASP A 110 -5.98 -15.94 29.61
N GLU A 111 -5.52 -17.18 29.44
CA GLU A 111 -4.09 -17.50 29.59
C GLU A 111 -3.21 -16.69 28.64
N ALA A 112 -3.62 -16.57 27.36
CA ALA A 112 -2.84 -15.84 26.35
C ALA A 112 -2.81 -14.35 26.66
N MET A 113 -3.95 -13.74 26.94
CA MET A 113 -4.04 -12.31 27.21
C MET A 113 -3.40 -11.93 28.54
N GLU A 114 -3.55 -12.74 29.60
CA GLU A 114 -2.86 -12.53 30.88
C GLU A 114 -1.34 -12.55 30.71
N LEU A 115 -0.81 -13.50 29.94
CA LEU A 115 0.62 -13.58 29.64
C LEU A 115 1.10 -12.31 28.92
N ILE A 116 0.38 -11.87 27.88
CA ILE A 116 0.72 -10.65 27.13
C ILE A 116 0.70 -9.42 28.04
N VAL A 117 -0.35 -9.26 28.83
CA VAL A 117 -0.52 -8.13 29.76
C VAL A 117 0.56 -8.14 30.85
N GLN A 118 0.85 -9.30 31.44
CA GLN A 118 1.92 -9.44 32.42
C GLN A 118 3.27 -9.03 31.83
N ARG A 119 3.61 -9.55 30.65
CA ARG A 119 4.87 -9.21 29.95
C ARG A 119 4.93 -7.73 29.60
N SER A 120 3.81 -7.14 29.12
CA SER A 120 3.73 -5.71 28.83
C SER A 120 4.01 -4.85 30.07
N LYS A 121 3.38 -5.17 31.21
CA LYS A 121 3.58 -4.47 32.49
C LYS A 121 5.02 -4.63 33.02
N GLU A 122 5.60 -5.83 32.91
CA GLU A 122 7.00 -6.08 33.28
C GLU A 122 7.97 -5.26 32.42
N ILE A 123 7.74 -5.21 31.11
CA ILE A 123 8.57 -4.45 30.16
C ILE A 123 8.45 -2.95 30.42
N CYS A 124 7.23 -2.44 30.59
CA CYS A 124 7.01 -1.03 30.93
C CYS A 124 7.70 -0.64 32.24
N HIS A 125 7.66 -1.51 33.24
CA HIS A 125 8.31 -1.26 34.54
C HIS A 125 9.85 -1.27 34.45
N LYS A 126 10.43 -2.21 33.66
CA LYS A 126 11.89 -2.38 33.59
C LYS A 126 12.56 -1.47 32.55
N HIS A 127 11.87 -1.14 31.45
CA HIS A 127 12.44 -0.54 30.27
C HIS A 127 11.68 0.68 29.73
N THR A 128 10.52 1.01 30.27
CA THR A 128 9.54 1.98 29.72
C THR A 128 8.65 1.39 28.61
N SER A 129 7.55 2.09 28.31
CA SER A 129 6.63 1.71 27.23
C SER A 129 7.28 1.79 25.82
N GLY A 130 8.34 2.58 25.64
CA GLY A 130 9.14 2.62 24.43
C GLY A 130 9.85 1.30 24.10
N ALA A 131 9.82 0.28 24.97
CA ALA A 131 10.32 -1.05 24.64
C ALA A 131 9.25 -1.98 24.05
N ILE A 132 8.03 -1.47 23.78
CA ILE A 132 6.93 -2.19 23.13
C ILE A 132 6.69 -1.58 21.76
N GLY A 133 6.73 -2.40 20.71
CA GLY A 133 6.46 -1.99 19.33
C GLY A 133 5.29 -2.75 18.72
N PHE A 134 4.58 -2.08 17.80
CA PHE A 134 3.51 -2.67 16.99
C PHE A 134 3.89 -2.65 15.52
N TYR A 135 3.70 -3.77 14.85
CA TYR A 135 3.91 -3.92 13.41
C TYR A 135 2.64 -4.47 12.76
N THR A 136 1.83 -3.58 12.19
CA THR A 136 0.51 -3.88 11.64
C THR A 136 0.54 -4.07 10.12
N SER A 137 -0.63 -4.16 9.51
CA SER A 137 -0.80 -4.37 8.07
C SER A 137 -1.77 -3.39 7.43
N GLY A 138 -1.93 -3.43 6.12
CA GLY A 138 -2.94 -2.69 5.37
C GLY A 138 -4.19 -3.52 5.10
N GLN A 139 -4.68 -4.32 6.08
CA GLN A 139 -5.82 -5.22 5.91
C GLN A 139 -6.85 -5.16 7.04
N LEU A 140 -6.65 -4.33 8.04
CA LEU A 140 -7.61 -4.08 9.12
C LEU A 140 -8.63 -3.02 8.70
N PHE A 141 -9.68 -2.85 9.48
CA PHE A 141 -10.68 -1.80 9.28
C PHE A 141 -10.35 -0.52 10.07
N ILE A 142 -11.01 0.58 9.77
CA ILE A 142 -10.83 1.89 10.42
C ILE A 142 -10.98 1.77 11.94
N GLU A 143 -12.00 1.08 12.40
CA GLU A 143 -12.33 0.90 13.81
C GLU A 143 -11.22 0.17 14.57
N GLU A 144 -10.62 -0.81 13.92
CA GLU A 144 -9.48 -1.58 14.45
C GLU A 144 -8.22 -0.73 14.51
N TYR A 145 -7.93 0.02 13.43
CA TYR A 145 -6.78 0.91 13.38
C TYR A 145 -6.89 2.07 14.36
N TYR A 146 -8.07 2.68 14.48
CA TYR A 146 -8.26 3.79 15.41
C TYR A 146 -8.14 3.33 16.84
N THR A 147 -8.73 2.17 17.19
CA THR A 147 -8.57 1.55 18.52
C THR A 147 -7.10 1.25 18.83
N LEU A 148 -6.36 0.64 17.87
CA LEU A 148 -4.92 0.39 18.00
C LEU A 148 -4.12 1.71 18.15
N GLY A 149 -4.47 2.72 17.36
CA GLY A 149 -3.82 4.05 17.42
C GLY A 149 -3.96 4.69 18.81
N VAL A 150 -5.17 4.67 19.38
CA VAL A 150 -5.45 5.24 20.71
C VAL A 150 -4.74 4.44 21.80
N LEU A 151 -4.85 3.12 21.81
CA LEU A 151 -4.20 2.30 22.85
C LEU A 151 -2.67 2.40 22.80
N GLY A 152 -2.08 2.49 21.62
CA GLY A 152 -0.64 2.61 21.46
C GLY A 152 -0.11 3.99 21.84
N LYS A 153 -0.76 5.05 21.35
CA LYS A 153 -0.27 6.44 21.53
C LYS A 153 -0.72 7.08 22.84
N ALA A 154 -1.94 6.81 23.28
CA ALA A 154 -2.50 7.40 24.50
C ALA A 154 -2.55 6.42 25.68
N GLY A 155 -2.65 5.11 25.44
CA GLY A 155 -2.59 4.09 26.49
C GLY A 155 -1.16 3.78 26.93
N LEU A 156 -0.33 3.32 25.99
CA LEU A 156 1.09 3.00 26.26
C LEU A 156 2.00 4.24 26.14
N GLY A 157 1.69 5.14 25.23
CA GLY A 157 2.60 6.24 24.87
C GLY A 157 3.84 5.77 24.11
N THR A 158 3.74 4.70 23.30
CA THR A 158 4.86 4.19 22.51
C THR A 158 5.00 4.93 21.18
N PRO A 159 6.23 5.35 20.80
CA PRO A 159 6.49 5.91 19.48
C PRO A 159 6.67 4.83 18.40
N HIS A 160 6.67 3.55 18.77
CA HIS A 160 7.04 2.43 17.90
C HIS A 160 5.80 1.73 17.33
N MET A 161 5.10 2.45 16.46
CA MET A 161 3.94 1.95 15.71
C MET A 161 4.18 2.17 14.22
N ASP A 162 4.16 1.10 13.43
CA ASP A 162 4.19 1.16 11.98
C ASP A 162 3.71 -0.20 11.43
N GLY A 163 3.78 -0.41 10.14
CA GLY A 163 3.31 -1.64 9.53
C GLY A 163 3.92 -1.93 8.17
N ASN A 164 3.44 -2.99 7.56
CA ASN A 164 3.87 -3.34 6.21
C ASN A 164 3.39 -2.34 5.15
N THR A 165 2.51 -1.42 5.49
CA THR A 165 2.13 -0.29 4.64
C THR A 165 3.32 0.64 4.38
N ARG A 166 4.29 0.69 5.30
CA ARG A 166 5.60 1.34 5.09
C ARG A 166 6.33 0.76 3.89
N LEU A 167 6.29 -0.55 3.71
CA LEU A 167 6.94 -1.23 2.59
C LEU A 167 6.22 -1.04 1.25
N CYS A 168 4.93 -0.68 1.32
CA CYS A 168 4.04 -0.67 0.17
C CYS A 168 3.77 0.74 -0.37
N THR A 169 3.50 1.72 0.49
CA THR A 169 2.85 2.97 0.07
C THR A 169 3.29 4.22 0.82
N ALA A 170 4.31 4.13 1.62
CA ALA A 170 4.81 5.30 2.35
C ALA A 170 5.28 6.42 1.40
N THR A 171 5.85 6.06 0.25
CA THR A 171 6.25 7.02 -0.78
C THR A 171 5.05 7.74 -1.39
N ALA A 172 3.91 7.05 -1.58
CA ALA A 172 2.68 7.68 -2.05
C ALA A 172 2.24 8.81 -1.09
N ALA A 173 2.17 8.49 0.21
CA ALA A 173 1.83 9.46 1.24
C ALA A 173 2.84 10.61 1.30
N ALA A 174 4.15 10.29 1.33
CA ALA A 174 5.20 11.31 1.40
C ALA A 174 5.14 12.27 0.21
N ALA A 175 4.95 11.77 -1.01
CA ALA A 175 4.85 12.60 -2.21
C ALA A 175 3.62 13.53 -2.18
N LEU A 176 2.47 13.03 -1.72
CA LEU A 176 1.25 13.84 -1.57
C LEU A 176 1.43 14.90 -0.48
N LYS A 177 1.96 14.53 0.69
CA LYS A 177 2.26 15.46 1.78
C LYS A 177 3.23 16.56 1.36
N LEU A 178 4.33 16.20 0.67
CA LEU A 178 5.35 17.15 0.21
C LEU A 178 4.86 18.10 -0.88
N SER A 179 3.92 17.66 -1.72
CA SER A 179 3.37 18.51 -2.79
C SER A 179 2.13 19.28 -2.35
N PHE A 180 1.21 18.63 -1.61
CA PHE A 180 -0.14 19.15 -1.35
C PHE A 180 -0.46 19.36 0.14
N GLY A 181 0.44 18.96 1.05
CA GLY A 181 0.31 19.13 2.49
C GLY A 181 -0.34 17.96 3.22
N THR A 182 -1.12 17.12 2.55
CA THR A 182 -1.78 15.95 3.16
C THR A 182 -1.82 14.74 2.24
N ASP A 183 -2.02 13.56 2.82
CA ASP A 183 -2.13 12.27 2.12
C ASP A 183 -3.57 12.08 1.58
N GLY A 184 -3.91 12.78 0.51
CA GLY A 184 -5.20 12.65 -0.16
C GLY A 184 -5.07 12.72 -1.67
N GLN A 185 -5.60 11.71 -2.37
CA GLN A 185 -5.60 11.68 -3.83
C GLN A 185 -6.48 12.81 -4.37
N PRO A 186 -5.99 13.68 -5.27
CA PRO A 186 -6.78 14.81 -5.74
C PRO A 186 -7.94 14.45 -6.67
N GLY A 187 -7.89 13.28 -7.33
CA GLY A 187 -8.88 12.83 -8.30
C GLY A 187 -9.81 11.72 -7.83
N SER A 188 -10.59 11.20 -8.78
CA SER A 188 -11.56 10.10 -8.59
C SER A 188 -11.47 9.10 -9.74
N TYR A 189 -11.91 7.86 -9.53
CA TYR A 189 -11.92 6.86 -10.62
C TYR A 189 -12.82 7.25 -11.79
N SER A 190 -13.80 8.13 -11.59
CA SER A 190 -14.62 8.69 -12.67
C SER A 190 -13.80 9.49 -13.71
N ASP A 191 -12.62 9.98 -13.34
CA ASP A 191 -11.73 10.66 -14.27
C ASP A 191 -11.27 9.75 -15.40
N LEU A 192 -11.12 8.44 -15.14
CA LEU A 192 -10.81 7.43 -16.17
C LEU A 192 -11.87 7.36 -17.28
N ASP A 193 -13.12 7.79 -16.98
CA ASP A 193 -14.24 7.67 -17.92
C ASP A 193 -14.22 8.74 -19.02
N THR A 194 -13.49 9.82 -18.79
CA THR A 194 -13.50 11.00 -19.69
C THR A 194 -12.11 11.49 -20.09
N THR A 195 -11.05 11.07 -19.39
CA THR A 195 -9.67 11.50 -19.68
C THR A 195 -9.24 11.26 -21.13
N ASP A 196 -8.39 12.15 -21.65
CA ASP A 196 -7.80 12.03 -23.00
C ASP A 196 -6.47 11.26 -23.00
N THR A 197 -5.76 11.26 -21.86
CA THR A 197 -4.47 10.55 -21.71
C THR A 197 -4.35 9.89 -20.36
N ILE A 198 -3.73 8.71 -20.33
CA ILE A 198 -3.40 7.97 -19.12
C ILE A 198 -1.89 7.72 -19.09
N LEU A 199 -1.25 8.01 -17.96
CA LEU A 199 0.14 7.67 -17.67
C LEU A 199 0.19 6.61 -16.58
N HIS A 200 0.83 5.47 -16.86
CA HIS A 200 1.20 4.50 -15.82
C HIS A 200 2.71 4.50 -15.64
N ILE A 201 3.17 4.75 -14.41
CA ILE A 201 4.59 4.70 -14.08
C ILE A 201 4.87 3.74 -12.92
N GLY A 202 5.70 2.71 -13.18
CA GLY A 202 5.98 1.66 -12.21
C GLY A 202 4.74 0.91 -11.74
N HIS A 203 3.70 0.88 -12.56
CA HIS A 203 2.37 0.36 -12.23
C HIS A 203 1.85 -0.60 -13.31
N ASN A 204 2.07 -1.90 -13.11
CA ASN A 204 1.43 -2.93 -13.92
C ASN A 204 -0.03 -3.14 -13.47
N ILE A 205 -0.91 -2.19 -13.83
CA ILE A 205 -2.31 -2.14 -13.42
C ILE A 205 -3.11 -3.37 -13.85
N ALA A 206 -2.75 -3.97 -14.99
CA ALA A 206 -3.40 -5.15 -15.52
C ALA A 206 -3.38 -6.33 -14.55
N GLU A 207 -2.30 -6.49 -13.78
CA GLU A 207 -2.14 -7.58 -12.81
C GLU A 207 -2.46 -7.16 -11.37
N GLN A 208 -2.38 -5.88 -11.06
CA GLN A 208 -2.54 -5.41 -9.68
C GLN A 208 -3.95 -4.93 -9.38
N GLN A 209 -4.48 -3.99 -10.14
CA GLN A 209 -5.84 -3.44 -10.02
C GLN A 209 -6.67 -3.83 -11.24
N THR A 210 -6.90 -5.12 -11.39
CA THR A 210 -7.53 -5.74 -12.58
C THR A 210 -8.85 -5.10 -12.98
N VAL A 211 -9.67 -4.65 -12.02
CA VAL A 211 -10.95 -4.00 -12.31
C VAL A 211 -10.77 -2.61 -12.92
N LEU A 212 -9.81 -1.83 -12.43
CA LEU A 212 -9.47 -0.54 -13.06
C LEU A 212 -8.89 -0.74 -14.46
N TRP A 213 -8.13 -1.83 -14.66
CA TRP A 213 -7.65 -2.17 -15.99
C TRP A 213 -8.79 -2.54 -16.94
N MET A 214 -9.80 -3.29 -16.49
CA MET A 214 -11.02 -3.53 -17.29
C MET A 214 -11.67 -2.22 -17.72
N ARG A 215 -11.78 -1.23 -16.80
CA ARG A 215 -12.35 0.10 -17.07
C ARG A 215 -11.54 0.84 -18.14
N ILE A 216 -10.22 0.81 -18.05
CA ILE A 216 -9.32 1.41 -19.05
C ILE A 216 -9.41 0.71 -20.41
N LEU A 217 -9.39 -0.63 -20.43
CA LEU A 217 -9.55 -1.38 -21.68
C LEU A 217 -10.87 -1.08 -22.36
N ASP A 218 -11.96 -1.03 -21.62
CA ASP A 218 -13.30 -0.71 -22.18
C ASP A 218 -13.33 0.71 -22.74
N ARG A 219 -12.69 1.70 -22.05
CA ARG A 219 -12.50 3.06 -22.57
C ARG A 219 -11.66 3.09 -23.86
N ARG A 220 -10.57 2.33 -23.91
CA ARG A 220 -9.69 2.29 -25.10
C ARG A 220 -10.34 1.61 -26.31
N ARG A 221 -11.37 0.81 -26.11
CA ARG A 221 -12.20 0.22 -27.19
C ARG A 221 -13.43 1.08 -27.51
N GLY A 222 -13.66 2.16 -26.78
CA GLY A 222 -14.79 3.10 -26.95
C GLY A 222 -14.56 4.13 -28.07
N PRO A 223 -15.54 5.05 -28.27
CA PRO A 223 -15.53 6.01 -29.37
C PRO A 223 -14.47 7.12 -29.26
N LYS A 224 -13.93 7.36 -28.05
CA LYS A 224 -12.87 8.34 -27.80
C LYS A 224 -11.76 7.69 -26.93
N PRO A 225 -10.94 6.82 -27.50
CA PRO A 225 -9.91 6.10 -26.75
C PRO A 225 -8.85 7.07 -26.19
N PRO A 226 -8.54 7.01 -24.87
CA PRO A 226 -7.45 7.78 -24.32
C PRO A 226 -6.11 7.28 -24.86
N LYS A 227 -5.14 8.18 -25.01
CA LYS A 227 -3.74 7.79 -25.22
C LYS A 227 -3.21 7.13 -23.95
N LEU A 228 -2.28 6.19 -24.13
CA LEU A 228 -1.68 5.46 -23.03
C LEU A 228 -0.16 5.52 -23.10
N VAL A 229 0.46 6.13 -22.10
CA VAL A 229 1.92 6.13 -21.91
C VAL A 229 2.24 5.24 -20.72
N VAL A 230 3.18 4.32 -20.88
CA VAL A 230 3.58 3.38 -19.81
C VAL A 230 5.08 3.45 -19.59
N ILE A 231 5.49 3.60 -18.35
CA ILE A 231 6.88 3.57 -17.88
C ILE A 231 7.06 2.33 -17.00
N ASP A 232 7.67 1.29 -17.54
CA ASP A 232 7.94 0.02 -16.84
C ASP A 232 9.14 -0.66 -17.52
N PRO A 233 10.13 -1.17 -16.79
CA PRO A 233 11.30 -1.86 -17.38
C PRO A 233 10.93 -3.17 -18.08
N ARG A 234 9.73 -3.69 -17.88
CA ARG A 234 9.24 -4.93 -18.45
C ARG A 234 8.11 -4.68 -19.46
N ALA A 235 8.04 -5.51 -20.50
CA ALA A 235 6.92 -5.53 -21.44
C ALA A 235 5.70 -6.26 -20.84
N THR A 236 5.13 -5.67 -19.78
CA THR A 236 3.94 -6.19 -19.07
C THR A 236 2.68 -6.15 -19.94
N PHE A 237 1.59 -6.77 -19.50
CA PHE A 237 0.29 -6.64 -20.18
C PHE A 237 -0.15 -5.17 -20.33
N THR A 238 0.12 -4.35 -19.30
CA THR A 238 -0.13 -2.91 -19.34
C THR A 238 0.72 -2.23 -20.42
N ALA A 239 2.02 -2.54 -20.48
CA ALA A 239 2.96 -1.95 -21.43
C ALA A 239 2.67 -2.35 -22.90
N LYS A 240 2.20 -3.58 -23.12
CA LYS A 240 1.81 -4.07 -24.47
C LYS A 240 0.59 -3.33 -25.06
N GLU A 241 -0.25 -2.73 -24.24
CA GLU A 241 -1.37 -1.90 -24.69
C GLU A 241 -1.00 -0.42 -24.91
N ALA A 242 0.22 0.01 -24.57
CA ALA A 242 0.61 1.41 -24.63
C ALA A 242 0.77 1.94 -26.06
N ASP A 243 0.40 3.21 -26.24
CA ASP A 243 0.79 3.97 -27.47
C ASP A 243 2.29 4.27 -27.44
N VAL A 244 2.84 4.56 -26.23
CA VAL A 244 4.28 4.72 -26.00
C VAL A 244 4.70 3.97 -24.74
N HIS A 245 5.61 3.02 -24.90
CA HIS A 245 6.25 2.30 -23.81
C HIS A 245 7.70 2.75 -23.63
N LEU A 246 8.00 3.29 -22.45
CA LEU A 246 9.34 3.65 -22.01
C LEU A 246 9.83 2.57 -21.03
N ALA A 247 10.89 1.85 -21.39
CA ALA A 247 11.49 0.78 -20.58
C ALA A 247 12.83 1.27 -19.98
N PRO A 248 12.80 1.95 -18.81
CA PRO A 248 14.02 2.46 -18.21
C PRO A 248 14.81 1.37 -17.49
N ARG A 249 16.13 1.51 -17.46
CA ARG A 249 16.97 0.76 -16.51
C ARG A 249 16.46 0.99 -15.10
N VAL A 250 16.41 -0.06 -14.28
CA VAL A 250 15.99 0.05 -12.87
C VAL A 250 16.82 1.10 -12.12
N GLY A 251 16.21 1.83 -11.19
CA GLY A 251 16.88 2.90 -10.44
C GLY A 251 17.01 4.24 -11.19
N THR A 252 16.37 4.42 -12.35
CA THR A 252 16.51 5.65 -13.15
C THR A 252 15.20 6.42 -13.39
N ASN A 253 14.28 6.34 -12.44
CA ASN A 253 12.99 7.06 -12.54
C ASN A 253 13.16 8.58 -12.52
N VAL A 254 14.02 9.13 -11.64
CA VAL A 254 14.25 10.58 -11.53
C VAL A 254 14.78 11.19 -12.84
N PRO A 255 15.87 10.69 -13.44
CA PRO A 255 16.35 11.25 -14.72
C PRO A 255 15.34 11.15 -15.86
N LEU A 256 14.55 10.06 -15.90
CA LEU A 256 13.50 9.92 -16.91
C LEU A 256 12.42 10.99 -16.74
N MET A 257 11.90 11.18 -15.54
CA MET A 257 10.89 12.19 -15.25
C MET A 257 11.42 13.62 -15.43
N ASN A 258 12.66 13.90 -15.00
CA ASN A 258 13.30 15.18 -15.23
C ASN A 258 13.39 15.51 -16.73
N GLY A 259 13.73 14.52 -17.58
CA GLY A 259 13.77 14.70 -19.03
C GLY A 259 12.40 14.96 -19.65
N LEU A 260 11.36 14.25 -19.21
CA LEU A 260 9.97 14.50 -19.65
C LEU A 260 9.53 15.93 -19.30
N LEU A 261 9.71 16.35 -18.05
CA LEU A 261 9.37 17.71 -17.60
C LEU A 261 10.18 18.78 -18.35
N ASN A 262 11.47 18.54 -18.58
CA ASN A 262 12.30 19.46 -19.37
C ASN A 262 11.73 19.69 -20.77
N LEU A 263 11.38 18.60 -21.49
CA LEU A 263 10.81 18.71 -22.84
C LEU A 263 9.48 19.46 -22.86
N ILE A 264 8.59 19.18 -21.90
CA ILE A 264 7.28 19.84 -21.76
C ILE A 264 7.45 21.35 -21.50
N ILE A 265 8.38 21.70 -20.60
CA ILE A 265 8.69 23.11 -20.28
C ILE A 265 9.31 23.82 -21.51
N GLN A 266 10.27 23.20 -22.19
CA GLN A 266 10.89 23.78 -23.39
C GLN A 266 9.89 23.98 -24.53
N ALA A 267 8.91 23.08 -24.67
CA ALA A 267 7.84 23.21 -25.66
C ALA A 267 6.78 24.28 -25.29
N GLY A 268 6.88 24.90 -24.11
CA GLY A 268 5.91 25.87 -23.62
C GLY A 268 4.53 25.26 -23.30
N GLN A 269 4.48 23.94 -23.13
CA GLN A 269 3.24 23.19 -22.86
C GLN A 269 2.90 23.18 -21.36
N ILE A 270 2.96 24.35 -20.74
CA ILE A 270 2.71 24.57 -19.31
C ILE A 270 1.75 25.74 -19.09
N ASP A 271 1.07 25.77 -17.97
CA ASP A 271 0.16 26.85 -17.55
C ASP A 271 0.89 27.81 -16.61
N TYR A 272 1.49 28.88 -17.15
CA TYR A 272 2.20 29.87 -16.35
C TYR A 272 1.30 30.59 -15.35
N ALA A 273 0.04 30.85 -15.70
CA ALA A 273 -0.90 31.53 -14.82
C ALA A 273 -1.22 30.66 -13.59
N TYR A 274 -1.45 29.37 -13.82
CA TYR A 274 -1.67 28.42 -12.74
C TYR A 274 -0.42 28.26 -11.85
N ILE A 275 0.76 28.13 -12.46
CA ILE A 275 2.04 28.01 -11.73
C ILE A 275 2.24 29.19 -10.79
N GLU A 276 2.08 30.43 -11.29
CA GLU A 276 2.25 31.64 -10.49
C GLU A 276 1.21 31.75 -9.38
N ALA A 277 -0.05 31.46 -9.67
CA ALA A 277 -1.14 31.58 -8.71
C ALA A 277 -1.11 30.50 -7.62
N HIS A 278 -0.79 29.25 -7.95
CA HIS A 278 -1.07 28.09 -7.12
C HIS A 278 0.15 27.25 -6.72
N THR A 279 1.36 27.63 -7.15
CA THR A 279 2.57 26.85 -6.83
C THR A 279 3.72 27.68 -6.31
N VAL A 280 4.68 27.00 -5.66
CA VAL A 280 5.99 27.56 -5.30
C VAL A 280 7.10 26.60 -5.74
N GLY A 281 8.30 27.13 -6.07
CA GLY A 281 9.47 26.32 -6.39
C GLY A 281 9.71 26.08 -7.89
N PHE A 282 9.01 26.78 -8.80
CA PHE A 282 9.11 26.56 -10.24
C PHE A 282 10.51 26.85 -10.80
N ASP A 283 11.19 27.90 -10.33
CA ASP A 283 12.52 28.27 -10.82
C ASP A 283 13.54 27.16 -10.52
N LYS A 284 13.50 26.58 -9.31
CA LYS A 284 14.37 25.47 -8.93
C LYS A 284 14.03 24.23 -9.78
N LEU A 285 12.75 23.91 -9.97
CA LEU A 285 12.32 22.81 -10.85
C LEU A 285 12.93 23.01 -12.26
N LYS A 286 12.70 24.16 -12.88
CA LYS A 286 13.20 24.49 -14.22
C LYS A 286 14.72 24.38 -14.31
N GLN A 287 15.44 24.88 -13.31
CA GLN A 287 16.89 24.80 -13.23
C GLN A 287 17.39 23.36 -13.24
N VAL A 288 16.85 22.49 -12.40
CA VAL A 288 17.27 21.09 -12.28
C VAL A 288 16.93 20.30 -13.55
N VAL A 289 15.69 20.39 -14.03
CA VAL A 289 15.26 19.58 -15.18
C VAL A 289 15.94 20.04 -16.49
N SER A 290 16.33 21.30 -16.62
CA SER A 290 17.03 21.83 -17.81
C SER A 290 18.35 21.10 -18.13
N GLN A 291 18.95 20.47 -17.15
CA GLN A 291 20.18 19.69 -17.29
C GLN A 291 19.93 18.32 -17.97
N TRP A 292 18.67 17.88 -18.10
CA TRP A 292 18.31 16.56 -18.59
C TRP A 292 17.83 16.61 -20.04
N SER A 293 18.82 16.76 -20.98
CA SER A 293 18.53 16.63 -22.41
C SER A 293 18.09 15.19 -22.76
N PRO A 294 17.34 14.97 -23.85
CA PRO A 294 16.95 13.63 -24.29
C PRO A 294 18.13 12.66 -24.46
N GLN A 295 19.27 13.15 -24.93
CA GLN A 295 20.48 12.35 -25.08
C GLN A 295 21.09 11.94 -23.75
N ARG A 296 21.10 12.85 -22.76
CA ARG A 296 21.54 12.52 -21.39
C ARG A 296 20.61 11.50 -20.73
N VAL A 297 19.30 11.66 -20.91
CA VAL A 297 18.30 10.69 -20.42
C VAL A 297 18.55 9.31 -21.04
N GLU A 298 18.70 9.22 -22.37
CA GLU A 298 18.97 7.96 -23.06
C GLU A 298 20.25 7.28 -22.56
N MET A 299 21.32 8.06 -22.37
CA MET A 299 22.59 7.54 -21.85
C MET A 299 22.43 6.90 -20.47
N VAL A 300 21.65 7.52 -19.56
CA VAL A 300 21.48 7.07 -18.17
C VAL A 300 20.42 5.99 -18.05
N THR A 301 19.28 6.18 -18.73
CA THR A 301 18.09 5.34 -18.53
C THR A 301 17.97 4.20 -19.52
N LYS A 302 18.70 4.26 -20.65
CA LYS A 302 18.57 3.39 -21.83
C LYS A 302 17.25 3.58 -22.61
N VAL A 303 16.43 4.54 -22.26
CA VAL A 303 15.22 4.89 -23.00
C VAL A 303 15.62 5.72 -24.23
N PRO A 304 15.28 5.30 -25.47
CA PRO A 304 15.58 6.06 -26.68
C PRO A 304 15.03 7.47 -26.64
N ALA A 305 15.85 8.46 -27.05
CA ALA A 305 15.48 9.87 -27.03
C ALA A 305 14.21 10.17 -27.84
N GLU A 306 13.99 9.46 -28.94
CA GLU A 306 12.78 9.56 -29.76
C GLU A 306 11.51 9.13 -29.03
N LYS A 307 11.57 8.04 -28.26
CA LYS A 307 10.45 7.58 -27.43
C LYS A 307 10.15 8.57 -26.29
N LEU A 308 11.21 9.12 -25.68
CA LEU A 308 11.06 10.16 -24.66
C LEU A 308 10.33 11.40 -25.22
N ARG A 309 10.71 11.85 -26.44
CA ARG A 309 10.05 12.97 -27.12
C ARG A 309 8.60 12.67 -27.44
N ALA A 310 8.30 11.46 -27.95
CA ALA A 310 6.93 11.04 -28.26
C ALA A 310 6.05 11.02 -26.98
N ALA A 311 6.57 10.53 -25.86
CA ALA A 311 5.87 10.56 -24.59
C ALA A 311 5.64 12.00 -24.10
N ALA A 312 6.67 12.85 -24.15
CA ALA A 312 6.58 14.25 -23.74
C ALA A 312 5.55 15.04 -24.58
N GLU A 313 5.48 14.80 -25.89
CA GLU A 313 4.48 15.41 -26.78
C GLU A 313 3.05 15.02 -26.37
N ILE A 314 2.79 13.73 -26.13
CA ILE A 314 1.48 13.26 -25.68
C ILE A 314 1.10 13.88 -24.32
N LEU A 315 2.03 13.82 -23.35
CA LEU A 315 1.78 14.32 -21.98
C LEU A 315 1.68 15.84 -21.93
N GLY A 316 2.43 16.54 -22.76
CA GLY A 316 2.46 18.00 -22.82
C GLY A 316 1.25 18.61 -23.54
N SER A 317 0.72 17.97 -24.57
CA SER A 317 -0.38 18.51 -25.42
C SER A 317 -1.77 18.10 -24.96
N THR A 318 -1.90 17.08 -24.08
CA THR A 318 -3.21 16.54 -23.68
C THR A 318 -4.03 17.54 -22.89
N PRO A 319 -5.35 17.70 -23.16
CA PRO A 319 -6.23 18.56 -22.34
C PRO A 319 -6.48 18.01 -20.92
N THR A 320 -6.58 16.68 -20.80
CA THR A 320 -6.83 16.00 -19.52
C THR A 320 -5.89 14.82 -19.36
N LEU A 321 -5.44 14.57 -18.12
CA LEU A 321 -4.46 13.54 -17.81
C LEU A 321 -4.80 12.83 -16.49
N VAL A 322 -4.84 11.51 -16.54
CA VAL A 322 -4.83 10.66 -15.34
C VAL A 322 -3.48 9.98 -15.24
N SER A 323 -2.77 10.17 -14.12
CA SER A 323 -1.52 9.49 -13.84
C SER A 323 -1.66 8.51 -12.69
N THR A 324 -1.10 7.31 -12.82
CA THR A 324 -1.00 6.32 -11.75
C THR A 324 0.45 5.97 -11.47
N VAL A 325 0.83 5.94 -10.21
CA VAL A 325 2.18 5.63 -9.73
C VAL A 325 2.11 4.47 -8.75
N LEU A 326 3.04 3.53 -8.81
CA LEU A 326 3.07 2.42 -7.86
C LEU A 326 4.51 1.90 -7.62
N GLN A 327 4.65 0.65 -7.14
CA GLN A 327 5.88 0.11 -6.57
C GLN A 327 7.13 0.18 -7.46
N GLY A 328 7.01 0.22 -8.78
CA GLY A 328 8.17 0.44 -9.67
C GLY A 328 8.87 1.78 -9.43
N VAL A 329 8.14 2.75 -8.86
CA VAL A 329 8.68 4.02 -8.37
C VAL A 329 8.98 3.93 -6.88
N TYR A 330 7.98 3.52 -6.06
CA TYR A 330 8.03 3.62 -4.60
C TYR A 330 9.10 2.76 -3.93
N GLN A 331 9.48 1.67 -4.56
CA GLN A 331 10.45 0.71 -4.05
C GLN A 331 11.79 0.77 -4.81
N SER A 332 12.07 1.91 -5.42
CA SER A 332 13.30 2.20 -6.18
C SER A 332 14.05 3.37 -5.52
N VAL A 333 15.29 3.61 -5.96
CA VAL A 333 16.09 4.72 -5.45
C VAL A 333 15.40 6.06 -5.70
N GLN A 334 15.55 7.00 -4.77
CA GLN A 334 14.92 8.33 -4.82
C GLN A 334 13.40 8.27 -5.09
N ALA A 335 12.74 7.32 -4.45
CA ALA A 335 11.32 7.00 -4.69
C ALA A 335 10.42 8.23 -4.50
N THR A 336 10.60 8.98 -3.40
CA THR A 336 9.80 10.16 -3.10
C THR A 336 10.03 11.27 -4.11
N ALA A 337 11.28 11.52 -4.52
CA ALA A 337 11.58 12.51 -5.54
C ALA A 337 10.93 12.17 -6.89
N ALA A 338 11.01 10.90 -7.33
CA ALA A 338 10.37 10.45 -8.56
C ALA A 338 8.85 10.56 -8.52
N ALA A 339 8.22 10.23 -7.39
CA ALA A 339 6.78 10.36 -7.20
C ALA A 339 6.33 11.84 -7.22
N CYS A 340 7.10 12.75 -6.61
CA CYS A 340 6.87 14.18 -6.68
C CYS A 340 6.95 14.74 -8.11
N GLN A 341 7.80 14.18 -8.97
CA GLN A 341 7.88 14.62 -10.37
C GLN A 341 6.58 14.33 -11.16
N VAL A 342 5.84 13.28 -10.78
CA VAL A 342 4.50 13.05 -11.37
C VAL A 342 3.51 14.11 -10.87
N ASN A 343 3.57 14.49 -9.60
CA ASN A 343 2.77 15.60 -9.06
C ASN A 343 3.13 16.92 -9.78
N ASN A 344 4.42 17.18 -9.99
CA ASN A 344 4.91 18.35 -10.72
C ASN A 344 4.37 18.41 -12.15
N LEU A 345 4.29 17.28 -12.86
CA LEU A 345 3.72 17.22 -14.21
C LEU A 345 2.29 17.77 -14.25
N HIS A 346 1.46 17.37 -13.29
CA HIS A 346 0.09 17.86 -13.20
C HIS A 346 0.02 19.33 -12.77
N LEU A 347 0.86 19.74 -11.81
CA LEU A 347 0.90 21.12 -11.30
C LEU A 347 1.32 22.12 -12.37
N ILE A 348 2.40 21.84 -13.13
CA ILE A 348 2.87 22.78 -14.19
C ILE A 348 1.89 22.87 -15.36
N ARG A 349 0.99 21.90 -15.49
CA ARG A 349 -0.04 21.84 -16.54
C ARG A 349 -1.40 22.38 -16.06
N GLY A 350 -1.55 22.73 -14.77
CA GLY A 350 -2.82 23.18 -14.19
C GLY A 350 -3.90 22.07 -14.20
N LEU A 351 -3.51 20.79 -14.02
CA LEU A 351 -4.40 19.62 -14.17
C LEU A 351 -4.84 19.03 -12.81
N ILE A 352 -4.89 19.83 -11.75
CA ILE A 352 -5.36 19.41 -10.42
C ILE A 352 -6.75 20.02 -10.14
N GLY A 353 -7.64 19.21 -9.57
CA GLY A 353 -8.99 19.65 -9.18
C GLY A 353 -10.01 19.71 -10.32
N HIS A 354 -9.69 19.16 -11.49
CA HIS A 354 -10.55 19.20 -12.67
C HIS A 354 -11.05 17.79 -13.05
N PRO A 355 -12.35 17.64 -13.43
CA PRO A 355 -12.87 16.37 -13.93
C PRO A 355 -12.08 15.87 -15.16
N GLY A 356 -11.83 14.56 -15.22
CA GLY A 356 -11.01 13.92 -16.25
C GLY A 356 -9.50 14.04 -16.02
N SER A 357 -9.08 14.70 -14.94
CA SER A 357 -7.67 14.82 -14.57
C SER A 357 -7.45 14.44 -13.12
N GLY A 358 -6.44 13.61 -12.84
CA GLY A 358 -6.15 13.18 -11.49
C GLY A 358 -4.82 12.47 -11.38
N ILE A 359 -4.26 12.51 -10.17
CA ILE A 359 -3.09 11.74 -9.79
C ILE A 359 -3.56 10.65 -8.82
N PHE A 360 -3.19 9.42 -9.10
CA PHE A 360 -3.39 8.30 -8.21
C PHE A 360 -2.03 7.76 -7.78
N GLN A 361 -1.56 8.22 -6.64
CA GLN A 361 -0.43 7.62 -5.93
C GLN A 361 -0.96 6.32 -5.29
N MET A 362 -0.90 5.22 -6.05
CA MET A 362 -1.62 3.98 -5.79
C MET A 362 -1.12 3.24 -4.54
N ASN A 363 -2.01 2.48 -3.92
CA ASN A 363 -1.70 1.53 -2.86
C ASN A 363 -1.76 0.07 -3.38
N GLY A 364 -1.00 -0.82 -2.76
CA GLY A 364 -1.08 -2.25 -3.06
C GLY A 364 -2.16 -2.95 -2.24
N GLN A 365 -2.20 -2.67 -0.92
CA GLN A 365 -3.14 -3.25 0.02
C GLN A 365 -4.44 -2.44 0.11
N PRO A 366 -5.56 -3.07 0.51
CA PRO A 366 -6.89 -2.44 0.48
C PRO A 366 -7.03 -1.28 1.43
N THR A 367 -6.51 -1.41 2.66
CA THR A 367 -6.74 -0.46 3.76
C THR A 367 -5.47 0.29 4.18
N SER A 368 -4.48 0.39 3.28
CA SER A 368 -3.22 1.11 3.56
C SER A 368 -3.43 2.60 3.86
N GLN A 369 -4.46 3.21 3.29
CA GLN A 369 -4.82 4.58 3.57
C GLN A 369 -5.19 4.76 5.06
N ASN A 370 -5.89 3.78 5.62
CA ASN A 370 -6.43 3.85 6.98
C ASN A 370 -5.38 3.77 8.07
N THR A 371 -4.23 3.08 7.86
CA THR A 371 -3.16 3.08 8.86
C THR A 371 -2.68 4.49 9.16
N ARG A 372 -2.58 5.33 8.11
CA ARG A 372 -2.13 6.72 8.21
C ARG A 372 -3.24 7.64 8.69
N GLU A 373 -4.47 7.49 8.17
CA GLU A 373 -5.61 8.26 8.62
C GLU A 373 -5.84 8.10 10.13
N CYS A 374 -5.82 6.85 10.62
CA CYS A 374 -6.16 6.51 12.00
C CYS A 374 -4.98 6.57 12.98
N GLY A 375 -3.77 6.81 12.50
CA GLY A 375 -2.58 6.87 13.34
C GLY A 375 -2.17 5.51 13.91
N ALA A 376 -2.45 4.41 13.22
CA ALA A 376 -1.96 3.07 13.56
C ALA A 376 -0.53 2.81 13.06
N ASP A 377 0.08 3.79 12.45
CA ASP A 377 1.50 3.87 12.10
C ASP A 377 2.18 5.05 12.82
N GLY A 378 3.29 5.53 12.29
CA GLY A 378 4.02 6.63 12.90
C GLY A 378 3.27 7.96 12.93
N ASP A 379 2.33 8.17 12.02
CA ASP A 379 1.57 9.40 11.89
C ASP A 379 0.55 9.57 13.04
N LEU A 380 0.07 10.79 13.26
CA LEU A 380 -1.03 11.07 14.18
C LEU A 380 -2.37 11.05 13.46
N PRO A 381 -3.45 10.59 14.08
CA PRO A 381 -4.74 10.43 13.42
C PRO A 381 -5.31 11.76 12.91
N GLY A 382 -6.05 11.68 11.81
CA GLY A 382 -6.65 12.84 11.15
C GLY A 382 -5.63 13.76 10.49
N PHE A 383 -4.47 13.21 10.09
CA PHE A 383 -3.38 13.93 9.44
C PHE A 383 -2.82 15.07 10.30
N ARG A 384 -2.66 14.85 11.57
CA ARG A 384 -2.04 15.81 12.50
C ARG A 384 -0.52 15.67 12.49
N ASN A 385 0.16 16.81 12.60
CA ASN A 385 1.61 16.86 12.65
C ASN A 385 2.10 16.69 14.10
N TRP A 386 3.03 15.77 14.30
CA TRP A 386 3.64 15.49 15.60
C TRP A 386 4.40 16.70 16.20
N ASP A 387 4.92 17.59 15.37
CA ASP A 387 5.67 18.78 15.79
C ASP A 387 4.77 20.03 15.91
N ASN A 388 3.45 19.89 15.80
CA ASN A 388 2.50 20.97 15.99
C ASN A 388 1.84 20.87 17.38
N PRO A 389 2.14 21.79 18.31
CA PRO A 389 1.60 21.70 19.67
C PRO A 389 0.08 21.87 19.74
N GLU A 390 -0.55 22.54 18.78
CA GLU A 390 -2.01 22.67 18.69
C GLU A 390 -2.65 21.34 18.34
N HIS A 391 -2.06 20.59 17.41
CA HIS A 391 -2.50 19.24 17.04
C HIS A 391 -2.39 18.25 18.21
N ILE A 392 -1.32 18.37 19.00
CA ILE A 392 -1.14 17.53 20.21
C ILE A 392 -2.17 17.90 21.29
N ALA A 393 -2.40 19.19 21.52
CA ALA A 393 -3.40 19.65 22.48
C ALA A 393 -4.82 19.20 22.09
N GLU A 394 -5.14 19.24 20.78
CA GLU A 394 -6.42 18.77 20.26
C GLU A 394 -6.63 17.27 20.49
N LEU A 395 -5.63 16.44 20.19
CA LEU A 395 -5.70 15.00 20.46
C LEU A 395 -5.80 14.71 21.96
N ALA A 396 -5.02 15.42 22.80
CA ALA A 396 -5.05 15.27 24.23
C ALA A 396 -6.44 15.61 24.80
N TRP A 397 -7.10 16.62 24.25
CA TRP A 397 -8.47 16.97 24.60
C TRP A 397 -9.47 15.89 24.15
N LEU A 398 -9.38 15.43 22.90
CA LEU A 398 -10.24 14.39 22.33
C LEU A 398 -10.18 13.07 23.11
N TRP A 399 -8.99 12.67 23.49
CA TRP A 399 -8.77 11.41 24.23
C TRP A 399 -8.82 11.58 25.75
N ASN A 400 -8.97 12.82 26.23
CA ASN A 400 -8.96 13.16 27.64
C ASN A 400 -7.70 12.67 28.36
N VAL A 401 -6.52 12.93 27.79
CA VAL A 401 -5.22 12.54 28.34
C VAL A 401 -4.28 13.73 28.50
N GLU A 402 -3.20 13.54 29.26
CA GLU A 402 -2.15 14.53 29.33
C GLU A 402 -1.35 14.57 27.98
N PRO A 403 -1.05 15.74 27.43
CA PRO A 403 -0.34 15.83 26.15
C PRO A 403 0.99 15.05 26.11
N ASN A 404 1.68 14.96 27.23
CA ASN A 404 2.97 14.28 27.34
C ASN A 404 2.93 12.77 27.13
N ILE A 405 1.75 12.13 27.19
CA ILE A 405 1.65 10.69 26.90
C ILE A 405 1.71 10.43 25.40
N ILE A 406 1.21 11.38 24.59
CA ILE A 406 1.19 11.24 23.14
C ILE A 406 2.62 11.43 22.59
N PRO A 407 3.20 10.47 21.87
CA PRO A 407 4.55 10.61 21.32
C PRO A 407 4.63 11.76 20.32
N HIS A 408 5.38 12.83 20.66
CA HIS A 408 5.55 14.04 19.84
C HIS A 408 6.89 14.74 20.02
N TRP A 409 7.83 14.17 20.77
CA TRP A 409 9.16 14.75 21.11
C TRP A 409 10.23 14.45 20.07
N SER A 410 9.92 13.65 19.06
CA SER A 410 10.79 13.33 17.94
C SER A 410 9.94 12.88 16.74
N PRO A 411 10.50 12.87 15.51
CA PRO A 411 9.86 12.23 14.39
C PRO A 411 9.45 10.79 14.73
N PRO A 412 8.27 10.32 14.28
CA PRO A 412 7.81 8.97 14.55
C PRO A 412 8.78 7.92 13.98
N THR A 413 8.92 6.80 14.67
CA THR A 413 9.70 5.67 14.18
C THR A 413 8.96 4.97 13.03
N HIS A 414 9.73 4.47 12.09
CA HIS A 414 9.20 3.71 10.96
C HIS A 414 9.56 2.22 11.07
N ALA A 415 8.89 1.37 10.31
CA ALA A 415 9.04 -0.08 10.36
C ALA A 415 10.50 -0.54 10.37
N MET A 416 11.34 -0.01 9.46
CA MET A 416 12.73 -0.42 9.36
C MET A 416 13.55 -0.10 10.62
N GLN A 417 13.21 0.99 11.34
CA GLN A 417 13.81 1.32 12.64
C GLN A 417 13.27 0.41 13.75
N ILE A 418 11.97 0.10 13.77
CA ILE A 418 11.38 -0.83 14.74
C ILE A 418 12.09 -2.17 14.70
N TRP A 419 12.31 -2.73 13.50
CA TRP A 419 13.06 -3.98 13.33
C TRP A 419 14.52 -3.85 13.74
N ARG A 420 15.17 -2.71 13.45
CA ARG A 420 16.53 -2.43 13.92
C ARG A 420 16.60 -2.33 15.45
N TYR A 421 15.63 -1.70 16.09
CA TYR A 421 15.57 -1.60 17.55
C TYR A 421 15.28 -2.96 18.22
N ALA A 422 14.47 -3.81 17.60
CA ALA A 422 14.30 -5.20 18.04
C ALA A 422 15.60 -6.00 17.90
N GLU A 423 16.34 -5.83 16.80
CA GLU A 423 17.66 -6.44 16.60
C GLU A 423 18.68 -6.00 17.67
N GLN A 424 18.72 -4.72 18.00
CA GLN A 424 19.60 -4.13 19.01
C GLN A 424 19.16 -4.42 20.45
N GLY A 425 17.93 -4.91 20.66
CA GLY A 425 17.37 -5.22 21.95
C GLY A 425 16.80 -4.04 22.71
N SER A 426 16.54 -2.89 22.06
CA SER A 426 15.81 -1.76 22.66
C SER A 426 14.32 -2.06 22.72
N ILE A 427 13.74 -2.70 21.71
CA ILE A 427 12.40 -3.25 21.75
C ILE A 427 12.47 -4.65 22.34
N LYS A 428 11.65 -4.88 23.36
CA LYS A 428 11.55 -6.14 24.11
C LYS A 428 10.25 -6.91 23.85
N MET A 429 9.27 -6.24 23.26
CA MET A 429 8.04 -6.86 22.82
C MET A 429 7.67 -6.31 21.43
N LEU A 430 7.34 -7.20 20.52
CA LEU A 430 6.85 -6.86 19.18
C LEU A 430 5.51 -7.55 18.95
N TRP A 431 4.45 -6.75 18.75
CA TRP A 431 3.13 -7.24 18.39
C TRP A 431 2.92 -7.10 16.88
N ILE A 432 2.72 -8.21 16.20
CA ILE A 432 2.59 -8.29 14.74
C ILE A 432 1.14 -8.68 14.40
N SER A 433 0.45 -7.86 13.60
CA SER A 433 -0.97 -8.09 13.25
C SER A 433 -1.17 -8.24 11.76
N ALA A 434 -1.76 -9.35 11.32
CA ALA A 434 -2.24 -9.63 9.97
C ALA A 434 -1.19 -9.44 8.86
N THR A 435 0.07 -9.75 9.15
CA THR A 435 1.19 -9.64 8.20
C THR A 435 2.28 -10.68 8.46
N ASN A 436 3.09 -10.97 7.43
CA ASN A 436 4.08 -12.04 7.44
C ASN A 436 5.51 -11.52 7.17
N PRO A 437 6.13 -10.76 8.11
CA PRO A 437 7.45 -10.16 7.94
C PRO A 437 8.57 -11.19 7.70
N ALA A 438 8.44 -12.43 8.19
CA ALA A 438 9.40 -13.52 7.92
C ALA A 438 9.48 -13.93 6.44
N VAL A 439 8.66 -13.33 5.55
CA VAL A 439 8.68 -13.49 4.09
C VAL A 439 8.68 -12.14 3.37
N SER A 440 8.02 -11.14 3.93
CA SER A 440 7.71 -9.88 3.22
C SER A 440 8.73 -8.76 3.43
N LEU A 441 9.54 -8.80 4.48
CA LEU A 441 10.60 -7.82 4.70
C LEU A 441 11.84 -8.11 3.83
N PRO A 442 12.65 -7.10 3.50
CA PRO A 442 13.91 -7.35 2.80
C PRO A 442 14.91 -8.07 3.70
N ASN A 443 15.85 -8.80 3.10
CA ASN A 443 16.86 -9.59 3.82
C ASN A 443 16.21 -10.49 4.88
N VAL A 444 15.37 -11.42 4.41
CA VAL A 444 14.46 -12.22 5.25
C VAL A 444 15.18 -13.04 6.31
N GLU A 445 16.39 -13.54 6.03
CA GLU A 445 17.17 -14.28 7.03
C GLU A 445 17.48 -13.42 8.26
N ARG A 446 17.83 -12.14 8.07
CA ARG A 446 18.01 -11.20 9.19
C ARG A 446 16.73 -11.08 10.03
N ILE A 447 15.57 -10.99 9.40
CA ILE A 447 14.27 -10.85 10.09
C ILE A 447 13.97 -12.09 10.93
N ARG A 448 14.23 -13.29 10.39
CA ARG A 448 14.06 -14.54 11.15
C ARG A 448 14.94 -14.56 12.39
N ARG A 449 16.22 -14.18 12.26
CA ARG A 449 17.14 -14.09 13.42
C ARG A 449 16.66 -13.10 14.48
N ILE A 450 16.01 -12.00 14.08
CA ILE A 450 15.41 -11.06 15.02
C ILE A 450 14.24 -11.71 15.77
N LEU A 451 13.34 -12.39 15.05
CA LEU A 451 12.19 -13.07 15.64
C LEU A 451 12.59 -14.22 16.57
N ASP A 452 13.74 -14.86 16.33
CA ASP A 452 14.26 -15.99 17.12
C ASP A 452 15.07 -15.54 18.36
N LYS A 453 15.13 -14.23 18.68
CA LYS A 453 15.88 -13.74 19.84
C LYS A 453 15.17 -14.09 21.15
N GLU A 454 15.87 -14.68 22.10
CA GLU A 454 15.36 -15.06 23.41
C GLU A 454 14.84 -13.87 24.26
N ASP A 455 15.41 -12.68 24.05
CA ASP A 455 15.08 -11.46 24.80
C ASP A 455 14.01 -10.59 24.11
N LEU A 456 13.41 -11.06 23.03
CA LEU A 456 12.29 -10.42 22.32
C LEU A 456 11.02 -11.25 22.50
N PHE A 457 10.01 -10.70 23.16
CA PHE A 457 8.70 -11.34 23.27
C PHE A 457 7.85 -11.01 22.05
N VAL A 458 7.47 -12.02 21.27
CA VAL A 458 6.77 -11.86 19.99
C VAL A 458 5.32 -12.32 20.09
N VAL A 459 4.38 -11.41 19.86
CA VAL A 459 2.95 -11.71 19.75
C VAL A 459 2.55 -11.60 18.26
N VAL A 460 1.93 -12.65 17.73
CA VAL A 460 1.39 -12.65 16.36
C VAL A 460 -0.11 -12.86 16.39
N GLN A 461 -0.83 -11.98 15.72
CA GLN A 461 -2.28 -12.00 15.56
C GLN A 461 -2.57 -12.22 14.08
N ASP A 462 -2.99 -13.43 13.72
CA ASP A 462 -3.21 -13.83 12.32
C ASP A 462 -4.30 -14.91 12.23
N ALA A 463 -4.79 -15.14 11.03
CA ALA A 463 -5.82 -16.14 10.74
C ALA A 463 -5.25 -17.53 10.42
N PHE A 464 -3.98 -17.59 10.09
CA PHE A 464 -3.29 -18.82 9.66
C PHE A 464 -1.90 -18.91 10.32
N MET A 465 -1.41 -20.15 10.41
CA MET A 465 -0.01 -20.36 10.80
C MET A 465 0.90 -19.94 9.64
N THR A 466 1.48 -18.75 9.79
CA THR A 466 2.46 -18.18 8.86
C THR A 466 3.87 -18.43 9.36
N GLU A 467 4.89 -18.22 8.51
CA GLU A 467 6.31 -18.32 8.89
C GLU A 467 6.68 -17.37 10.04
N THR A 468 5.93 -16.29 10.19
CA THR A 468 6.06 -15.36 11.33
C THR A 468 5.38 -15.92 12.58
N ALA A 469 4.17 -16.46 12.44
CA ALA A 469 3.42 -17.04 13.56
C ALA A 469 4.13 -18.25 14.16
N GLU A 470 4.79 -19.07 13.34
CA GLU A 470 5.61 -20.20 13.79
C GLU A 470 6.74 -19.80 14.75
N ARG A 471 7.18 -18.52 14.71
CA ARG A 471 8.30 -17.98 15.53
C ARG A 471 7.80 -17.20 16.74
N ALA A 472 6.50 -17.00 16.89
CA ALA A 472 5.93 -16.23 17.98
C ALA A 472 5.97 -16.96 19.33
N ASP A 473 5.94 -16.19 20.42
CA ASP A 473 5.71 -16.70 21.78
C ASP A 473 4.22 -16.90 22.04
N VAL A 474 3.39 -16.01 21.50
CA VAL A 474 1.92 -16.11 21.55
C VAL A 474 1.35 -15.90 20.15
N VAL A 475 0.43 -16.78 19.74
CA VAL A 475 -0.35 -16.65 18.50
C VAL A 475 -1.81 -16.49 18.85
N LEU A 476 -2.42 -15.41 18.36
CA LEU A 476 -3.83 -15.09 18.57
C LEU A 476 -4.62 -15.32 17.28
N PRO A 477 -5.66 -16.18 17.29
CA PRO A 477 -6.47 -16.47 16.12
C PRO A 477 -7.36 -15.29 15.77
N ALA A 478 -7.17 -14.70 14.60
CA ALA A 478 -7.90 -13.51 14.14
C ALA A 478 -8.99 -13.85 13.13
N ALA A 479 -10.13 -13.16 13.26
CA ALA A 479 -11.18 -13.14 12.25
C ALA A 479 -10.71 -12.38 10.99
N ILE A 480 -11.10 -12.84 9.81
CA ILE A 480 -10.77 -12.19 8.55
C ILE A 480 -12.00 -11.52 7.92
N TRP A 481 -11.81 -10.93 6.75
CA TRP A 481 -12.88 -10.36 5.94
C TRP A 481 -14.07 -11.33 5.80
N GLY A 482 -15.30 -10.80 5.95
CA GLY A 482 -16.54 -11.58 5.96
C GLY A 482 -16.91 -12.14 7.34
N GLU A 483 -16.00 -12.15 8.32
CA GLU A 483 -16.20 -12.65 9.69
C GLU A 483 -16.30 -11.51 10.73
N LYS A 484 -16.17 -10.26 10.31
CA LYS A 484 -16.20 -9.05 11.15
C LYS A 484 -16.81 -7.88 10.42
N THR A 485 -17.33 -6.90 11.17
CA THR A 485 -17.90 -5.66 10.64
C THR A 485 -16.90 -4.51 10.81
N GLY A 486 -16.85 -3.63 9.80
CA GLY A 486 -16.08 -2.40 9.87
C GLY A 486 -16.10 -1.63 8.55
N THR A 487 -15.39 -0.53 8.54
CA THR A 487 -15.28 0.35 7.37
C THR A 487 -13.84 0.46 6.89
N TYR A 488 -13.63 0.80 5.64
CA TYR A 488 -12.30 1.12 5.13
C TYR A 488 -12.35 2.07 3.93
N THR A 489 -11.26 2.81 3.75
CA THR A 489 -11.08 3.76 2.65
C THR A 489 -10.21 3.14 1.57
N ASN A 490 -10.66 3.21 0.32
CA ASN A 490 -9.84 2.85 -0.83
C ASN A 490 -8.88 4.00 -1.21
N ILE A 491 -8.07 3.78 -2.25
CA ILE A 491 -7.03 4.74 -2.65
C ILE A 491 -7.59 6.09 -3.10
N VAL A 492 -8.78 6.17 -3.66
CA VAL A 492 -9.39 7.44 -4.06
C VAL A 492 -10.31 8.03 -2.99
N ARG A 493 -10.04 7.72 -1.72
CA ARG A 493 -10.76 8.29 -0.56
C ARG A 493 -12.21 7.80 -0.41
N THR A 494 -12.59 6.73 -1.11
CA THR A 494 -13.94 6.17 -1.00
C THR A 494 -14.03 5.23 0.19
N VAL A 495 -14.89 5.55 1.12
CA VAL A 495 -15.16 4.75 2.33
C VAL A 495 -16.27 3.75 2.05
N HIS A 496 -16.00 2.48 2.31
CA HIS A 496 -16.93 1.37 2.19
C HIS A 496 -17.21 0.73 3.54
N ILE A 497 -18.41 0.16 3.70
CA ILE A 497 -18.75 -0.70 4.83
C ILE A 497 -18.68 -2.17 4.41
N SER A 498 -18.18 -3.01 5.31
CA SER A 498 -18.17 -4.47 5.20
C SER A 498 -18.87 -5.04 6.42
N HIS A 499 -20.04 -5.64 6.21
CA HIS A 499 -20.78 -6.28 7.29
C HIS A 499 -20.27 -7.70 7.53
N LYS A 500 -20.34 -8.14 8.77
CA LYS A 500 -20.12 -9.54 9.16
C LYS A 500 -21.13 -10.44 8.47
N ALA A 501 -20.66 -11.40 7.69
CA ALA A 501 -21.47 -12.35 6.95
C ALA A 501 -21.59 -13.70 7.67
N ILE A 502 -20.51 -14.15 8.31
CA ILE A 502 -20.44 -15.43 9.04
C ILE A 502 -19.72 -15.26 10.38
N GLU A 503 -19.94 -16.19 11.29
CA GLU A 503 -19.13 -16.25 12.52
C GLU A 503 -17.70 -16.69 12.19
N PRO A 504 -16.68 -16.16 12.89
CA PRO A 504 -15.32 -16.65 12.79
C PRO A 504 -15.21 -18.10 13.29
N PRO A 505 -14.24 -18.89 12.79
CA PRO A 505 -14.11 -20.29 13.17
C PRO A 505 -13.59 -20.44 14.60
N GLY A 506 -14.14 -21.41 15.32
CA GLY A 506 -13.71 -21.77 16.67
C GLY A 506 -13.81 -20.60 17.66
N GLU A 507 -12.70 -20.25 18.28
CA GLU A 507 -12.58 -19.14 19.22
C GLU A 507 -11.92 -17.89 18.63
N ALA A 508 -11.76 -17.81 17.28
CA ALA A 508 -11.15 -16.65 16.64
C ALA A 508 -11.98 -15.38 16.91
N ARG A 509 -11.29 -14.24 17.11
CA ARG A 509 -11.89 -12.94 17.43
C ARG A 509 -11.52 -11.89 16.41
N SER A 510 -12.34 -10.85 16.26
CA SER A 510 -11.96 -9.68 15.45
C SER A 510 -10.71 -9.00 16.03
N ASP A 511 -9.92 -8.35 15.18
CA ASP A 511 -8.78 -7.55 15.65
C ASP A 511 -9.24 -6.46 16.62
N PHE A 512 -10.44 -5.91 16.41
CA PHE A 512 -11.10 -4.96 17.29
C PHE A 512 -11.28 -5.52 18.71
N ASP A 513 -11.88 -6.71 18.85
CA ASP A 513 -12.12 -7.34 20.14
C ASP A 513 -10.81 -7.70 20.86
N ILE A 514 -9.78 -8.12 20.11
CA ILE A 514 -8.46 -8.43 20.67
C ILE A 514 -7.81 -7.17 21.25
N PHE A 515 -7.84 -6.05 20.52
CA PHE A 515 -7.29 -4.79 21.01
C PHE A 515 -8.07 -4.22 22.19
N LEU A 516 -9.41 -4.36 22.20
CA LEU A 516 -10.23 -3.96 23.34
C LEU A 516 -9.92 -4.79 24.58
N ASP A 517 -9.83 -6.11 24.47
CA ASP A 517 -9.51 -7.00 25.60
C ASP A 517 -8.15 -6.64 26.20
N TYR A 518 -7.13 -6.42 25.35
CA TYR A 518 -5.82 -5.95 25.80
C TYR A 518 -5.88 -4.60 26.51
N ALA A 519 -6.59 -3.62 25.95
CA ALA A 519 -6.71 -2.29 26.54
C ALA A 519 -7.41 -2.33 27.92
N HIS A 520 -8.45 -3.14 28.05
CA HIS A 520 -9.16 -3.32 29.30
C HIS A 520 -8.31 -4.01 30.38
N ARG A 521 -7.58 -5.08 30.05
CA ARG A 521 -6.69 -5.81 30.98
C ARG A 521 -5.44 -5.02 31.37
N MET A 522 -4.96 -4.14 30.49
CA MET A 522 -3.91 -3.17 30.82
C MET A 522 -4.40 -2.07 31.76
N ASP A 523 -5.71 -1.87 31.82
CA ASP A 523 -6.39 -0.86 32.65
C ASP A 523 -5.99 0.57 32.24
N PHE A 524 -5.96 0.85 30.91
CA PHE A 524 -5.67 2.19 30.43
C PHE A 524 -6.76 3.18 30.85
N ARG A 525 -6.34 4.27 31.51
CA ARG A 525 -7.23 5.29 32.05
C ARG A 525 -6.98 6.65 31.39
N ASP A 526 -8.04 7.42 31.25
CA ASP A 526 -7.94 8.83 30.93
C ASP A 526 -7.54 9.66 32.18
N LYS A 527 -7.31 10.96 32.04
CA LYS A 527 -6.87 11.83 33.15
C LYS A 527 -7.88 11.93 34.33
N ASP A 528 -9.15 11.60 34.08
CA ASP A 528 -10.21 11.62 35.07
C ASP A 528 -10.41 10.24 35.74
N GLY A 529 -9.61 9.24 35.36
CA GLY A 529 -9.65 7.88 35.88
C GLY A 529 -10.71 6.99 35.22
N ALA A 530 -11.40 7.45 34.19
CA ALA A 530 -12.30 6.62 33.42
C ALA A 530 -11.52 5.75 32.37
N PRO A 531 -12.11 4.66 31.85
CA PRO A 531 -11.48 3.90 30.79
C PRO A 531 -11.10 4.78 29.60
N LEU A 532 -9.87 4.63 29.09
CA LEU A 532 -9.38 5.40 27.95
C LEU A 532 -10.21 5.10 26.68
N ILE A 533 -10.45 3.82 26.41
CA ILE A 533 -11.29 3.37 25.29
C ILE A 533 -12.75 3.40 25.78
N LYS A 534 -13.58 4.23 25.15
CA LYS A 534 -14.97 4.50 25.55
C LYS A 534 -16.00 3.81 24.66
N TRP A 535 -15.56 3.05 23.68
CA TRP A 535 -16.40 2.30 22.76
C TRP A 535 -16.25 0.80 22.97
N SER A 536 -17.30 0.06 22.68
CA SER A 536 -17.40 -1.38 22.81
C SER A 536 -17.82 -2.09 21.52
N THR A 537 -18.26 -1.32 20.53
CA THR A 537 -18.68 -1.83 19.23
C THR A 537 -17.92 -1.11 18.11
N PRO A 538 -17.77 -1.74 16.91
CA PRO A 538 -17.16 -1.08 15.78
C PRO A 538 -17.87 0.23 15.39
N GLU A 539 -19.20 0.30 15.43
CA GLU A 539 -19.95 1.52 15.09
C GLU A 539 -19.65 2.66 16.07
N GLU A 540 -19.56 2.37 17.39
CA GLU A 540 -19.14 3.37 18.39
C GLU A 540 -17.70 3.85 18.16
N ALA A 541 -16.79 2.96 17.75
CA ALA A 541 -15.42 3.34 17.38
C ALA A 541 -15.40 4.22 16.14
N PHE A 542 -16.26 3.94 15.14
CA PHE A 542 -16.42 4.77 13.96
C PHE A 542 -16.95 6.16 14.30
N GLU A 543 -17.93 6.28 15.21
CA GLU A 543 -18.41 7.58 15.71
C GLU A 543 -17.29 8.37 16.41
N ALA A 544 -16.48 7.71 17.25
CA ALA A 544 -15.30 8.34 17.86
C ALA A 544 -14.25 8.78 16.83
N TRP A 545 -14.04 7.98 15.79
CA TRP A 545 -13.18 8.32 14.66
C TRP A 545 -13.68 9.56 13.90
N LYS A 546 -14.96 9.64 13.62
CA LYS A 546 -15.57 10.81 12.97
C LYS A 546 -15.27 12.10 13.73
N GLU A 547 -15.43 12.10 15.05
CA GLU A 547 -15.09 13.27 15.87
C GLU A 547 -13.60 13.61 15.81
N CYS A 548 -12.73 12.61 15.73
CA CYS A 548 -11.29 12.83 15.55
C CYS A 548 -10.96 13.49 14.19
N THR A 549 -11.79 13.31 13.18
CA THR A 549 -11.60 13.90 11.85
C THR A 549 -12.30 15.23 11.63
N ARG A 550 -13.09 15.69 12.57
CA ARG A 550 -13.88 16.94 12.45
C ARG A 550 -13.00 18.12 12.06
N GLY A 551 -13.31 18.74 10.93
CA GLY A 551 -12.58 19.88 10.38
C GLY A 551 -11.18 19.55 9.85
N ARG A 552 -10.77 18.27 9.85
CA ARG A 552 -9.50 17.83 9.26
C ARG A 552 -9.65 17.60 7.75
N PRO A 553 -8.54 17.51 6.98
CA PRO A 553 -8.61 17.23 5.53
C PRO A 553 -9.41 15.98 5.18
N CYS A 554 -9.37 14.94 6.02
CA CYS A 554 -10.16 13.72 5.87
C CYS A 554 -11.41 13.73 6.75
N ASP A 555 -12.26 14.72 6.63
CA ASP A 555 -13.47 14.85 7.46
C ASP A 555 -14.52 13.78 7.12
N TYR A 556 -14.86 12.94 8.12
CA TYR A 556 -15.85 11.86 8.01
C TYR A 556 -17.19 12.20 8.68
N THR A 557 -17.35 13.39 9.24
CA THR A 557 -18.50 13.73 10.13
C THR A 557 -19.86 13.58 9.48
N GLY A 558 -19.96 13.65 8.14
CA GLY A 558 -21.19 13.44 7.38
C GLY A 558 -21.50 11.97 7.05
N MET A 559 -20.66 11.02 7.46
CA MET A 559 -20.84 9.59 7.21
C MET A 559 -21.49 8.87 8.41
N SER A 560 -22.10 7.73 8.16
CA SER A 560 -22.59 6.79 9.17
C SER A 560 -22.67 5.38 8.57
N TYR A 561 -22.73 4.36 9.38
CA TYR A 561 -22.98 2.98 8.94
C TYR A 561 -24.26 2.87 8.11
N ALA A 562 -25.34 3.52 8.57
CA ALA A 562 -26.61 3.55 7.85
C ALA A 562 -26.47 4.17 6.46
N LYS A 563 -25.71 5.27 6.31
CA LYS A 563 -25.49 5.95 5.04
C LYS A 563 -24.60 5.16 4.07
N LEU A 564 -23.65 4.39 4.59
CA LEU A 564 -22.76 3.53 3.80
C LEU A 564 -23.43 2.21 3.39
N THR A 565 -24.51 1.81 4.09
CA THR A 565 -25.24 0.57 3.81
C THR A 565 -26.21 0.77 2.64
N GLY A 566 -26.22 -0.18 1.71
CA GLY A 566 -27.12 -0.22 0.54
C GLY A 566 -26.64 0.55 -0.68
N GLY A 567 -25.80 1.58 -0.50
CA GLY A 567 -25.29 2.44 -1.57
C GLY A 567 -23.95 2.05 -2.17
N SER A 568 -23.38 2.99 -2.90
CA SER A 568 -21.96 3.07 -3.23
C SER A 568 -21.19 3.64 -2.03
N GLY A 569 -19.86 3.45 -2.00
CA GLY A 569 -19.03 4.13 -1.01
C GLY A 569 -19.06 5.66 -1.15
N ILE A 570 -18.61 6.37 -0.13
CA ILE A 570 -18.60 7.84 -0.05
C ILE A 570 -17.14 8.33 0.03
N GLN A 571 -16.77 9.31 -0.79
CA GLN A 571 -15.43 9.91 -0.78
C GLN A 571 -15.33 11.02 0.27
N TRP A 572 -14.32 10.95 1.15
CA TRP A 572 -14.04 12.05 2.06
C TRP A 572 -13.34 13.24 1.34
N PRO A 573 -13.42 14.47 1.85
CA PRO A 573 -14.22 14.92 2.98
C PRO A 573 -15.72 14.78 2.72
N CYS A 574 -16.45 14.35 3.77
CA CYS A 574 -17.90 14.26 3.78
C CYS A 574 -18.39 14.86 5.10
N ASN A 575 -19.05 16.01 5.04
CA ASN A 575 -19.48 16.80 6.17
C ASN A 575 -20.71 17.65 5.81
N GLU A 576 -21.08 18.62 6.61
CA GLU A 576 -22.25 19.50 6.34
C GLU A 576 -22.10 20.27 5.02
N GLN A 577 -20.89 20.69 4.65
CA GLN A 577 -20.62 21.40 3.39
C GLN A 577 -20.67 20.44 2.18
N PHE A 578 -20.24 19.21 2.38
CA PHE A 578 -20.17 18.17 1.35
C PHE A 578 -20.92 16.91 1.81
N PRO A 579 -22.25 16.95 1.90
CA PRO A 579 -23.02 15.85 2.50
C PRO A 579 -22.93 14.54 1.72
N ASP A 580 -22.67 14.57 0.44
CA ASP A 580 -22.53 13.40 -0.45
C ASP A 580 -21.07 13.03 -0.73
N GLY A 581 -20.14 13.68 -0.03
CA GLY A 581 -18.69 13.52 -0.23
C GLY A 581 -18.11 14.39 -1.32
N THR A 582 -16.80 14.26 -1.56
CA THR A 582 -16.02 15.15 -2.42
C THR A 582 -15.22 14.35 -3.46
N PRO A 583 -15.65 14.29 -4.73
CA PRO A 583 -14.93 13.55 -5.77
C PRO A 583 -13.53 14.09 -6.06
N HIS A 584 -13.36 15.42 -6.09
CA HIS A 584 -12.10 16.09 -6.38
C HIS A 584 -11.67 16.99 -5.22
N LEU A 585 -10.40 16.91 -4.84
CA LEU A 585 -9.77 17.88 -3.93
C LEU A 585 -9.18 19.04 -4.73
N TYR A 586 -9.01 20.19 -4.06
CA TYR A 586 -8.30 21.35 -4.60
C TYR A 586 -8.96 21.97 -5.85
N THR A 587 -10.27 21.90 -5.95
CA THR A 587 -11.04 22.49 -7.08
C THR A 587 -10.95 24.03 -7.12
N ASP A 588 -10.60 24.63 -6.00
CA ASP A 588 -10.37 26.08 -5.82
C ASP A 588 -8.89 26.47 -5.97
N GLY A 589 -8.01 25.49 -6.23
CA GLY A 589 -6.56 25.70 -6.29
C GLY A 589 -5.90 25.96 -4.94
N ILE A 590 -6.59 25.72 -3.83
CA ILE A 590 -6.06 25.88 -2.46
C ILE A 590 -5.67 24.51 -1.91
N PHE A 591 -4.41 24.34 -1.54
CA PHE A 591 -3.84 23.11 -1.01
C PHE A 591 -3.73 23.13 0.52
N ASN A 592 -3.61 21.95 1.13
CA ASN A 592 -3.47 21.81 2.59
C ASN A 592 -2.04 22.07 3.07
N THR A 593 -1.40 23.13 2.59
CA THR A 593 -0.01 23.45 2.86
C THR A 593 0.20 24.52 3.94
N SER A 594 -0.88 25.05 4.51
CA SER A 594 -0.78 25.91 5.69
C SER A 594 -0.34 25.11 6.92
N TYR A 595 0.29 25.78 7.89
CA TYR A 595 0.88 25.14 9.07
C TYR A 595 -0.11 24.37 9.92
N ASP A 596 -1.33 24.86 10.05
CA ASP A 596 -2.43 24.23 10.78
C ASP A 596 -3.02 23.00 10.06
N ARG A 597 -2.75 22.83 8.77
CA ARG A 597 -3.24 21.75 7.94
C ARG A 597 -2.16 20.74 7.57
N CYS A 598 -0.91 21.17 7.52
CA CYS A 598 0.18 20.38 7.00
C CYS A 598 0.61 19.28 7.98
N GLU A 599 0.70 18.03 7.49
CA GLU A 599 1.14 16.87 8.28
C GLU A 599 2.64 16.80 8.48
N THR A 600 3.41 17.40 7.58
CA THR A 600 4.87 17.30 7.59
C THR A 600 5.50 18.57 7.07
N TYR A 601 6.71 18.84 7.54
CA TYR A 601 7.54 19.90 7.01
C TYR A 601 8.20 19.48 5.70
N GLY A 602 8.71 20.46 4.96
CA GLY A 602 9.55 20.17 3.81
C GLY A 602 10.79 19.38 4.23
N HIS A 603 11.17 18.42 3.41
CA HIS A 603 12.40 17.65 3.57
C HIS A 603 13.29 17.87 2.34
N ASP A 604 14.60 17.88 2.57
CA ASP A 604 15.56 17.78 1.48
C ASP A 604 15.45 16.40 0.83
N LEU A 605 15.16 16.36 -0.47
CA LEU A 605 14.89 15.12 -1.17
C LEU A 605 16.13 14.23 -1.39
N ASP A 606 17.33 14.78 -1.23
CA ASP A 606 18.57 14.04 -1.41
C ASP A 606 19.04 13.40 -0.10
N THR A 607 18.93 14.13 1.01
CA THR A 607 19.45 13.70 2.32
C THR A 607 18.38 13.16 3.26
N GLY A 608 17.12 13.50 3.04
CA GLY A 608 16.02 13.24 3.97
C GLY A 608 16.07 14.13 5.22
N GLY A 609 16.95 15.11 5.26
CA GLY A 609 17.00 16.11 6.33
C GLY A 609 15.72 16.94 6.33
N ALA A 610 15.08 17.07 7.51
CA ALA A 610 13.92 17.92 7.65
C ALA A 610 14.34 19.39 7.52
N THR A 611 13.66 20.13 6.68
CA THR A 611 13.73 21.60 6.71
C THR A 611 13.09 22.11 7.99
N THR A 612 13.55 23.24 8.48
CA THR A 612 13.00 23.78 9.72
C THR A 612 11.55 24.22 9.54
N PRO A 613 10.72 24.20 10.60
CA PRO A 613 9.37 24.78 10.54
C PRO A 613 9.36 26.24 10.09
N LEU A 614 10.42 26.99 10.45
CA LEU A 614 10.59 28.38 10.03
C LEU A 614 10.82 28.48 8.52
N GLU A 615 11.66 27.63 7.96
CA GLU A 615 11.93 27.60 6.52
C GLU A 615 10.69 27.17 5.72
N TYR A 616 9.92 26.19 6.21
CA TYR A 616 8.65 25.81 5.63
C TYR A 616 7.64 26.97 5.63
N LYS A 617 7.52 27.66 6.75
CA LYS A 617 6.66 28.85 6.90
C LYS A 617 7.17 30.05 6.08
N ALA A 618 8.50 30.22 5.99
CA ALA A 618 9.11 31.32 5.24
C ALA A 618 8.89 31.18 3.73
N ASN A 619 8.75 29.97 3.20
CA ASN A 619 8.33 29.73 1.82
C ASN A 619 6.89 30.15 1.58
N ASP A 620 6.17 30.46 2.66
CA ASP A 620 4.79 30.90 2.73
C ASP A 620 3.91 30.30 1.65
N PRO A 621 3.56 29.04 1.80
CA PRO A 621 2.74 28.38 0.80
C PRO A 621 1.35 29.00 0.68
N GLN A 622 0.80 29.61 1.74
CA GLN A 622 -0.54 30.21 1.77
C GLN A 622 -1.58 29.40 0.98
N GLY A 623 -1.54 28.07 1.12
CA GLY A 623 -2.36 27.18 0.33
C GLY A 623 -1.82 26.87 -1.07
N LYS A 624 -0.60 27.26 -1.43
CA LYS A 624 0.04 26.87 -2.70
C LYS A 624 0.70 25.50 -2.60
N ALA A 625 0.69 24.74 -3.70
CA ALA A 625 1.40 23.47 -3.81
C ALA A 625 2.92 23.68 -3.96
N PHE A 626 3.69 22.69 -3.52
CA PHE A 626 5.14 22.69 -3.70
C PHE A 626 5.57 21.88 -4.91
N LEU A 627 6.35 22.50 -5.79
CA LEU A 627 7.09 21.83 -6.86
C LEU A 627 8.42 21.30 -6.30
N ARG A 628 8.44 20.03 -5.90
CA ARG A 628 9.59 19.37 -5.30
C ARG A 628 10.43 18.67 -6.36
N VAL A 629 11.74 18.88 -6.34
CA VAL A 629 12.67 18.33 -7.33
C VAL A 629 13.98 17.92 -6.68
N ALA A 630 14.61 16.87 -7.20
CA ALA A 630 15.94 16.42 -6.82
C ALA A 630 16.81 16.15 -8.06
N ASP A 631 18.13 16.24 -7.88
CA ASP A 631 19.09 15.70 -8.82
C ASP A 631 19.15 14.18 -8.72
N TYR A 632 19.68 13.54 -9.78
CA TYR A 632 19.81 12.10 -9.81
C TYR A 632 20.95 11.61 -8.93
N LEU A 633 20.64 10.63 -8.10
CA LEU A 633 21.59 9.80 -7.37
C LEU A 633 21.51 8.37 -7.88
N PRO A 634 22.64 7.68 -8.11
CA PRO A 634 22.65 6.30 -8.57
C PRO A 634 22.10 5.35 -7.49
N PRO A 635 21.66 4.14 -7.87
CA PRO A 635 21.30 3.10 -6.92
C PRO A 635 22.42 2.79 -5.93
N HIS A 636 22.06 2.42 -4.69
CA HIS A 636 23.01 2.08 -3.64
C HIS A 636 23.77 0.78 -3.91
N GLU A 637 23.21 -0.10 -4.73
CA GLU A 637 23.84 -1.33 -5.21
C GLU A 637 23.64 -1.41 -6.72
N GLU A 638 24.73 -1.62 -7.45
CA GLU A 638 24.74 -1.84 -8.89
C GLU A 638 25.39 -3.19 -9.22
N PRO A 639 25.08 -3.80 -10.39
CA PRO A 639 25.78 -4.98 -10.88
C PRO A 639 27.29 -4.75 -11.01
N ASP A 640 28.04 -5.80 -10.73
CA ASP A 640 29.49 -5.87 -10.86
C ASP A 640 29.93 -7.21 -11.48
N GLU A 641 31.23 -7.50 -11.48
CA GLU A 641 31.78 -8.74 -12.07
C GLU A 641 31.28 -10.00 -11.35
N GLU A 642 31.00 -9.92 -10.02
CA GLU A 642 30.54 -11.07 -9.23
C GLU A 642 29.03 -11.27 -9.34
N TYR A 643 28.25 -10.18 -9.38
CA TYR A 643 26.77 -10.15 -9.50
C TYR A 643 26.36 -9.31 -10.70
N PRO A 644 26.46 -9.84 -11.92
CA PRO A 644 26.41 -9.04 -13.14
C PRO A 644 25.01 -8.62 -13.61
N LEU A 645 23.95 -9.09 -12.95
CA LEU A 645 22.58 -8.87 -13.38
C LEU A 645 21.80 -8.05 -12.36
N TRP A 646 20.86 -7.27 -12.85
CA TRP A 646 19.85 -6.63 -12.02
C TRP A 646 18.75 -7.63 -11.65
N LEU A 647 18.23 -7.53 -10.43
CA LEU A 647 17.00 -8.17 -10.00
C LEU A 647 15.92 -7.10 -9.79
N THR A 648 14.73 -7.33 -10.33
CA THR A 648 13.50 -6.64 -9.91
C THR A 648 12.46 -7.64 -9.45
N THR A 649 11.55 -7.20 -8.58
CA THR A 649 10.46 -8.02 -8.06
C THR A 649 9.10 -7.45 -8.44
N GLY A 650 8.06 -8.28 -8.37
CA GLY A 650 6.71 -7.81 -8.70
C GLY A 650 5.60 -8.77 -8.32
N ARG A 651 4.40 -8.48 -8.80
CA ARG A 651 3.18 -9.23 -8.52
C ARG A 651 2.77 -10.10 -9.72
N LEU A 652 1.95 -11.11 -9.40
CA LEU A 652 1.18 -11.88 -10.36
C LEU A 652 -0.31 -11.60 -10.14
N VAL A 653 -1.10 -11.72 -11.19
CA VAL A 653 -2.53 -11.41 -11.17
C VAL A 653 -3.34 -12.28 -10.20
N TYR A 654 -2.90 -13.54 -9.99
CA TYR A 654 -3.62 -14.53 -9.18
C TYR A 654 -3.30 -14.46 -7.69
N HIS A 655 -2.18 -13.83 -7.30
CA HIS A 655 -1.76 -13.83 -5.90
C HIS A 655 -1.81 -12.47 -5.22
N PHE A 656 -2.04 -12.52 -3.91
CA PHE A 656 -2.06 -11.36 -3.03
C PHE A 656 -0.98 -11.52 -1.94
N HIS A 657 -0.04 -10.58 -1.92
CA HIS A 657 1.12 -10.56 -1.00
C HIS A 657 1.78 -11.94 -0.83
N THR A 658 1.90 -12.48 0.38
CA THR A 658 2.58 -13.77 0.67
C THR A 658 1.70 -15.00 0.45
N ARG A 659 0.63 -14.88 -0.33
CA ARG A 659 -0.29 -15.97 -0.69
C ARG A 659 -1.09 -16.57 0.47
N THR A 660 -1.04 -16.03 1.66
CA THR A 660 -1.72 -16.60 2.84
C THR A 660 -3.19 -16.94 2.55
N LYS A 661 -3.93 -16.08 1.86
CA LYS A 661 -5.31 -16.33 1.41
C LYS A 661 -5.37 -16.96 0.00
N THR A 662 -4.69 -16.37 -0.96
CA THR A 662 -4.83 -16.79 -2.37
C THR A 662 -4.15 -18.11 -2.69
N GLY A 663 -3.18 -18.55 -1.91
CA GLY A 663 -2.58 -19.89 -2.01
C GLY A 663 -3.52 -21.00 -1.51
N ARG A 664 -4.57 -20.66 -0.73
CA ARG A 664 -5.61 -21.56 -0.26
C ARG A 664 -6.85 -21.59 -1.16
N ALA A 665 -6.93 -20.69 -2.12
CA ALA A 665 -7.92 -20.73 -3.19
C ALA A 665 -7.36 -21.56 -4.35
N LYS A 666 -7.86 -22.78 -4.50
CA LYS A 666 -7.30 -23.80 -5.42
C LYS A 666 -7.09 -23.26 -6.84
N GLU A 667 -8.09 -22.60 -7.41
CA GLU A 667 -8.04 -22.10 -8.79
C GLU A 667 -6.96 -21.02 -8.97
N LEU A 668 -6.79 -20.13 -7.99
CA LEU A 668 -5.74 -19.11 -8.01
C LEU A 668 -4.36 -19.74 -7.84
N ASN A 669 -4.26 -20.74 -6.96
CA ASN A 669 -3.00 -21.42 -6.72
C ASN A 669 -2.57 -22.27 -7.91
N ASP A 670 -3.50 -23.00 -8.54
CA ASP A 670 -3.22 -23.80 -9.74
C ASP A 670 -2.78 -22.94 -10.94
N ALA A 671 -3.30 -21.70 -11.04
CA ALA A 671 -2.91 -20.75 -12.09
C ALA A 671 -1.48 -20.22 -11.93
N ALA A 672 -0.96 -20.16 -10.70
CA ALA A 672 0.39 -19.70 -10.39
C ALA A 672 0.96 -20.44 -9.16
N PRO A 673 1.28 -21.75 -9.31
CA PRO A 673 1.56 -22.60 -8.14
C PRO A 673 2.90 -22.30 -7.46
N ASP A 674 3.88 -21.78 -8.21
CA ASP A 674 5.25 -21.65 -7.72
C ASP A 674 6.00 -20.43 -8.25
N ALA A 675 7.06 -20.08 -7.53
CA ALA A 675 7.99 -19.03 -7.91
C ALA A 675 8.78 -19.39 -9.18
N PHE A 676 9.12 -18.38 -9.95
CA PHE A 676 9.96 -18.49 -11.12
C PHE A 676 10.87 -17.26 -11.25
N VAL A 677 11.92 -17.38 -12.04
CA VAL A 677 12.70 -16.24 -12.51
C VAL A 677 12.45 -16.01 -13.99
N GLN A 678 12.03 -14.80 -14.37
CA GLN A 678 11.98 -14.40 -15.78
C GLN A 678 13.35 -13.88 -16.20
N ILE A 679 13.85 -14.36 -17.34
CA ILE A 679 15.15 -14.05 -17.91
C ILE A 679 15.01 -13.78 -19.40
N SER A 680 15.85 -12.89 -19.97
CA SER A 680 15.90 -12.65 -21.40
C SER A 680 16.41 -13.87 -22.18
N LYS A 681 16.12 -13.95 -23.47
CA LYS A 681 16.66 -15.00 -24.35
C LYS A 681 18.18 -14.94 -24.44
N GLU A 682 18.70 -13.73 -24.49
CA GLU A 682 20.13 -13.45 -24.59
C GLU A 682 20.88 -13.92 -23.32
N ASP A 683 20.40 -13.52 -22.14
CA ASP A 683 21.02 -13.92 -20.87
C ASP A 683 20.87 -15.43 -20.61
N ALA A 684 19.72 -16.03 -20.95
CA ALA A 684 19.49 -17.46 -20.84
C ALA A 684 20.48 -18.27 -21.71
N ALA A 685 20.71 -17.81 -22.94
CA ALA A 685 21.68 -18.45 -23.83
C ALA A 685 23.13 -18.31 -23.31
N GLN A 686 23.51 -17.13 -22.78
CA GLN A 686 24.83 -16.91 -22.18
C GLN A 686 25.08 -17.77 -20.95
N CYS A 687 24.04 -18.02 -20.15
CA CYS A 687 24.11 -18.81 -18.92
C CYS A 687 23.83 -20.31 -19.16
N ASN A 688 23.59 -20.76 -20.40
CA ASN A 688 23.16 -22.12 -20.75
C ASN A 688 21.91 -22.59 -19.99
N ILE A 689 20.89 -21.73 -19.92
CA ILE A 689 19.61 -21.98 -19.24
C ILE A 689 18.53 -22.20 -20.29
N ALA A 690 17.77 -23.31 -20.17
CA ALA A 690 16.60 -23.59 -20.96
C ALA A 690 15.29 -23.24 -20.23
N GLU A 691 14.19 -23.13 -20.99
CA GLU A 691 12.86 -22.92 -20.42
C GLU A 691 12.51 -24.04 -19.42
N GLY A 692 12.13 -23.67 -18.19
CA GLY A 692 11.75 -24.60 -17.15
C GLY A 692 12.91 -25.15 -16.30
N ASP A 693 14.14 -24.88 -16.67
CA ASP A 693 15.30 -25.34 -15.85
C ASP A 693 15.23 -24.78 -14.44
N MET A 694 15.55 -25.62 -13.46
CA MET A 694 15.77 -25.16 -12.10
C MET A 694 17.09 -24.43 -12.02
N VAL A 695 17.05 -23.20 -11.55
CA VAL A 695 18.22 -22.31 -11.45
C VAL A 695 18.37 -21.78 -10.04
N GLU A 696 19.58 -21.51 -9.65
CA GLU A 696 19.89 -20.74 -8.45
C GLU A 696 20.11 -19.29 -8.82
N VAL A 697 19.40 -18.39 -8.16
CA VAL A 697 19.63 -16.93 -8.18
C VAL A 697 20.20 -16.53 -6.84
N GLU A 698 21.34 -15.85 -6.85
CA GLU A 698 22.08 -15.48 -5.65
C GLU A 698 22.39 -13.99 -5.63
N SER A 699 22.28 -13.37 -4.44
CA SER A 699 22.76 -12.03 -4.13
C SER A 699 23.75 -12.07 -2.98
N ARG A 700 24.30 -10.94 -2.58
CA ARG A 700 25.17 -10.83 -1.39
C ARG A 700 24.48 -11.22 -0.07
N ARG A 701 23.15 -11.37 -0.05
CA ARG A 701 22.33 -11.61 1.15
C ARG A 701 21.80 -13.03 1.28
N GLY A 702 21.59 -13.68 0.16
CA GLY A 702 21.03 -15.03 0.15
C GLY A 702 20.85 -15.57 -1.26
N ARG A 703 20.13 -16.70 -1.35
CA ARG A 703 19.89 -17.40 -2.61
C ARG A 703 18.50 -18.01 -2.65
N VAL A 704 17.96 -18.14 -3.86
CA VAL A 704 16.71 -18.84 -4.13
C VAL A 704 16.86 -19.83 -5.26
N VAL A 705 16.06 -20.90 -5.23
CA VAL A 705 16.01 -21.94 -6.25
C VAL A 705 14.63 -21.94 -6.89
N VAL A 706 14.56 -21.56 -8.16
CA VAL A 706 13.32 -21.34 -8.88
C VAL A 706 13.43 -21.81 -10.33
N ALA A 707 12.27 -22.05 -10.99
CA ALA A 707 12.25 -22.39 -12.41
C ALA A 707 12.52 -21.16 -13.27
N ALA A 708 13.31 -21.32 -14.33
CA ALA A 708 13.55 -20.27 -15.32
C ALA A 708 12.35 -20.16 -16.26
N ARG A 709 11.94 -18.92 -16.59
CA ARG A 709 10.99 -18.57 -17.67
C ARG A 709 11.66 -17.61 -18.63
N ILE A 710 11.86 -18.05 -19.85
CA ILE A 710 12.45 -17.22 -20.89
C ILE A 710 11.35 -16.34 -21.51
N GLY A 711 11.54 -15.02 -21.50
CA GLY A 711 10.48 -14.11 -21.94
C GLY A 711 10.95 -12.71 -22.28
N ASP A 712 9.96 -11.84 -22.56
CA ASP A 712 10.15 -10.44 -22.96
C ASP A 712 10.58 -9.59 -21.75
N ILE A 713 11.86 -9.60 -21.44
CA ILE A 713 12.49 -8.75 -20.45
C ILE A 713 13.83 -8.27 -21.03
N GLU A 714 14.26 -7.06 -20.66
CA GLU A 714 15.51 -6.49 -21.16
C GLU A 714 16.72 -7.34 -20.71
N PRO A 715 17.71 -7.56 -21.57
CA PRO A 715 18.94 -8.21 -21.20
C PRO A 715 19.63 -7.53 -20.00
N GLY A 716 20.19 -8.33 -19.09
CA GLY A 716 20.79 -7.84 -17.85
C GLY A 716 19.78 -7.65 -16.71
N LEU A 717 18.49 -7.92 -16.90
CA LEU A 717 17.44 -7.80 -15.88
C LEU A 717 16.77 -9.15 -15.62
N LEU A 718 16.69 -9.55 -14.35
CA LEU A 718 15.88 -10.68 -13.87
C LEU A 718 14.63 -10.17 -13.14
N PHE A 719 13.54 -10.93 -13.21
CA PHE A 719 12.32 -10.69 -12.44
C PHE A 719 11.90 -11.92 -11.67
N ILE A 720 11.62 -11.75 -10.35
CA ILE A 720 11.08 -12.82 -9.50
C ILE A 720 9.80 -12.31 -8.81
N PRO A 721 8.66 -13.05 -8.87
CA PRO A 721 7.47 -12.69 -8.12
C PRO A 721 7.69 -12.91 -6.61
N PHE A 722 7.30 -11.94 -5.78
CA PHE A 722 7.59 -11.95 -4.35
C PHE A 722 6.55 -12.72 -3.48
N HIS A 723 5.57 -13.38 -4.09
CA HIS A 723 4.44 -13.98 -3.37
C HIS A 723 4.78 -15.22 -2.57
N TYR A 724 5.87 -15.89 -2.87
CA TYR A 724 6.13 -17.24 -2.41
C TYR A 724 7.00 -17.25 -1.15
N GLY A 725 6.43 -17.85 -0.08
CA GLY A 725 7.11 -18.16 1.17
C GLY A 725 7.33 -19.66 1.32
N TYR A 726 7.22 -20.16 2.55
CA TYR A 726 7.65 -21.50 2.93
C TYR A 726 6.52 -22.39 3.48
N TRP A 727 5.36 -21.83 3.83
CA TRP A 727 4.28 -22.57 4.50
C TRP A 727 3.79 -23.82 3.74
N ASP A 728 3.85 -23.81 2.42
CA ASP A 728 3.45 -24.92 1.54
C ASP A 728 4.64 -25.69 0.93
N ASN A 729 5.87 -25.19 1.11
CA ASN A 729 7.10 -25.85 0.66
C ASN A 729 8.30 -25.40 1.52
N PRO A 730 8.50 -26.02 2.71
CA PRO A 730 9.55 -25.58 3.63
C PRO A 730 10.97 -25.99 3.21
N HIS A 731 11.11 -26.86 2.21
CA HIS A 731 12.38 -27.47 1.83
C HIS A 731 13.14 -26.70 0.72
N ARG A 732 12.51 -25.68 0.10
CA ARG A 732 13.12 -24.94 -1.00
C ARG A 732 13.13 -23.44 -0.73
N SER A 733 14.32 -22.84 -0.81
CA SER A 733 14.45 -21.37 -0.74
C SER A 733 13.89 -20.76 -2.03
N ARG A 734 12.81 -19.96 -1.92
CA ARG A 734 12.13 -19.37 -3.06
C ARG A 734 11.52 -17.98 -2.82
N ALA A 735 11.65 -17.47 -1.59
CA ALA A 735 11.16 -16.12 -1.29
C ALA A 735 12.09 -15.08 -1.92
N ALA A 736 11.57 -14.26 -2.83
CA ALA A 736 12.35 -13.23 -3.53
C ALA A 736 13.09 -12.28 -2.57
N ASN A 737 12.57 -12.07 -1.37
CA ASN A 737 13.16 -11.18 -0.37
C ASN A 737 14.37 -11.77 0.37
N GLU A 738 14.77 -13.00 0.11
CA GLU A 738 16.12 -13.50 0.45
C GLU A 738 17.21 -12.70 -0.27
N LEU A 739 16.87 -12.13 -1.44
CA LEU A 739 17.82 -11.47 -2.33
C LEU A 739 17.85 -9.94 -2.20
N THR A 740 16.76 -9.33 -1.64
CA THR A 740 16.54 -7.88 -1.68
C THR A 740 17.39 -7.12 -0.68
N ILE A 741 17.74 -5.87 -1.03
CA ILE A 741 18.58 -5.00 -0.20
C ILE A 741 17.81 -4.43 0.99
N ASN A 742 18.52 -4.05 2.04
CA ASN A 742 17.94 -3.52 3.28
C ASN A 742 18.06 -1.99 3.39
N ASP A 743 18.08 -1.30 2.27
CA ASP A 743 18.10 0.16 2.19
C ASP A 743 16.70 0.71 1.92
N TRP A 744 16.50 1.99 2.18
CA TRP A 744 15.22 2.66 2.06
C TRP A 744 15.34 4.11 1.58
N ASP A 745 14.25 4.63 1.06
CA ASP A 745 14.12 6.04 0.63
C ASP A 745 14.36 6.99 1.81
N PRO A 746 15.17 8.04 1.65
CA PRO A 746 15.54 8.95 2.73
C PRO A 746 14.37 9.76 3.31
N ILE A 747 13.28 9.92 2.55
CA ILE A 747 12.08 10.66 2.99
C ILE A 747 11.01 9.71 3.53
N SER A 748 10.46 8.88 2.64
CA SER A 748 9.34 7.98 2.96
C SER A 748 9.72 6.82 3.87
N LYS A 749 11.03 6.52 3.97
CA LYS A 749 11.57 5.34 4.67
C LYS A 749 11.06 4.02 4.10
N GLN A 750 10.54 4.04 2.87
CA GLN A 750 10.11 2.85 2.15
C GLN A 750 11.31 2.05 1.65
N PRO A 751 11.42 0.74 1.95
CA PRO A 751 12.54 -0.07 1.50
C PRO A 751 12.51 -0.34 0.00
N TYR A 752 13.69 -0.58 -0.56
CA TYR A 752 13.90 -0.82 -1.97
C TYR A 752 13.79 -2.31 -2.32
N PHE A 753 12.81 -2.66 -3.16
CA PHE A 753 12.60 -4.03 -3.63
C PHE A 753 12.74 -4.17 -5.15
N LYS A 754 13.00 -3.06 -5.85
CA LYS A 754 12.98 -3.03 -7.31
C LYS A 754 14.35 -3.07 -7.95
N TYR A 755 15.40 -3.14 -7.15
CA TYR A 755 16.74 -3.41 -7.64
C TYR A 755 17.60 -4.15 -6.59
N ALA A 756 18.43 -5.05 -7.07
CA ALA A 756 19.55 -5.67 -6.36
C ALA A 756 20.49 -6.23 -7.41
N ALA A 757 21.77 -6.40 -7.04
CA ALA A 757 22.73 -7.10 -7.88
C ALA A 757 22.69 -8.60 -7.59
N VAL A 758 22.58 -9.42 -8.65
CA VAL A 758 22.46 -10.87 -8.56
C VAL A 758 23.27 -11.59 -9.63
N ARG A 759 23.54 -12.88 -9.38
CA ARG A 759 23.99 -13.84 -10.41
C ARG A 759 23.02 -14.99 -10.53
N ILE A 760 23.01 -15.65 -11.67
CA ILE A 760 22.17 -16.81 -11.96
C ILE A 760 23.03 -17.96 -12.48
N ARG A 761 22.72 -19.19 -12.07
CA ARG A 761 23.36 -20.39 -12.61
C ARG A 761 22.37 -21.56 -12.67
N PRO A 762 22.48 -22.45 -13.66
CA PRO A 762 21.73 -23.69 -13.64
C PRO A 762 22.15 -24.53 -12.42
N LEU A 763 21.18 -25.24 -11.83
CA LEU A 763 21.53 -26.28 -10.86
C LEU A 763 22.11 -27.45 -11.67
N GLY A 764 23.41 -27.74 -11.51
CA GLY A 764 24.02 -28.92 -12.08
C GLY A 764 23.32 -30.18 -11.58
N PHE A 765 22.90 -31.02 -12.49
CA PHE A 765 22.45 -32.39 -12.19
C PHE A 765 23.67 -33.24 -11.85
#